data_d6802cd24b6cee63ff2585bf96fba076
#
_entry.id   d6802cd24b6cee63ff2585bf96fba076
#
_cell.length_a   1.000
_cell.length_b   1.000
_cell.length_c   1.000
_cell.angle_alpha   90.00
_cell.angle_beta   90.00
_cell.angle_gamma   90.00
#
_symmetry.space_group_name_H-M   'P 1'
#
loop_
_entity.id
_entity.type
_entity.pdbx_description
1 polymer ?
#
loop_
_entity_poly.entity_id
_entity_poly.type
_entity_poly.pdbx_seq_one_letter_code
_entity_poly.pdbx_strand_id
1 'polypeptide(L)'
;MAAHAAAAPADTPVPAPVPASEARAGKDTDPAVRVLPTVDVSGSANAGWRARSASVTGRDDASILDTPASVTVVSAARIADQQARTLADVLRNDASINADYTPVGYYGNFTIRGFPLDPASAIRLDGLTLSGEQNVALENKERVEILKGLAAIDSGVLSPGGIVNFVSKRPENVSSVTAGVDSRGSTSAAVDLGRRFGPDKQFGFRINAAKENLHSYVDDANGRRSFASLAADWNITPRASLQVNAEFQQWIQRSVSGYQLLGGTVVPPAASASKLLGVQPWAKPVTTDALNLNARFDYAFNDDWRAYVTGGRSRTMIDDNVAFAYGCAYVPSCGAGGTSPFFFASNGDFDVYDYRSPGEYRRNDEVRAALAGKFSTGALRHDVLFGVGALHRVVRLSTSVYDYVGSENIYGPDLSFDPSPNSASQSYPQLDAWQVSLFASDKISLGEHWQVLAGGRQVLLRQRAWTSQDGEPTRTDRSKFLPQLALVYKPAAPLTFYGSYSKDLSLGDQAPVRASNAYAFLPPLESNAYEVGAKYDWANRLTLTAAAFTISKPFEFAQPDSTDAGYTFVQRGRERHDGIELGASGRLTERLSLNATLAAIRARAYDSGTPAYEGHQVINVPALRATLNADYAVPGLPGFDLLGGLEYSASRTANEEGSARVPGWIVVNAGARYSTKLGGHRVTARLWVDNLFNRYYWRDAGELQGDAYLFIGAPRTARFSVTYDF
;
A
#
# COMPACT_ATOMS: atom_id res chain seq x y z
N MET A 1 84.24 26.91 3.73
CA MET A 1 84.69 27.42 5.06
C MET A 1 83.52 27.14 6.03
N ALA A 2 83.89 26.39 7.10
CA ALA A 2 83.25 26.22 8.40
C ALA A 2 81.70 25.98 8.42
N ALA A 3 81.21 24.82 8.60
CA ALA A 3 80.97 23.97 9.78
C ALA A 3 80.47 24.72 11.02
N HIS A 4 79.25 24.49 11.36
CA HIS A 4 78.85 24.39 12.78
C HIS A 4 77.62 23.42 12.91
N ALA A 5 77.87 22.36 13.64
CA ALA A 5 76.89 21.38 14.13
C ALA A 5 76.12 21.99 15.30
N ALA A 6 74.83 21.69 15.41
CA ALA A 6 74.08 21.87 16.62
C ALA A 6 73.15 20.65 16.85
N ALA A 7 73.21 20.19 18.07
CA ALA A 7 72.79 18.93 18.62
C ALA A 7 71.25 18.66 18.55
N ALA A 8 70.92 17.39 18.44
CA ALA A 8 69.55 16.84 18.63
C ALA A 8 69.19 16.88 20.13
N PRO A 9 67.87 17.10 20.45
CA PRO A 9 67.39 16.82 21.78
C PRO A 9 66.82 15.39 21.88
N ALA A 10 66.96 14.85 23.05
CA ALA A 10 66.82 13.49 23.50
C ALA A 10 65.42 12.86 23.29
N ASP A 11 65.47 11.56 23.04
CA ASP A 11 64.31 10.62 23.05
C ASP A 11 63.57 10.66 24.36
N THR A 12 62.21 10.80 24.26
CA THR A 12 61.27 10.42 25.30
C THR A 12 60.81 8.99 25.04
N PRO A 13 60.76 8.09 26.04
CA PRO A 13 60.46 6.68 25.83
C PRO A 13 58.94 6.47 25.64
N VAL A 14 58.63 5.69 24.62
CA VAL A 14 57.28 5.12 24.35
C VAL A 14 56.96 4.10 25.46
N PRO A 15 55.80 4.15 26.12
CA PRO A 15 55.43 3.13 27.08
C PRO A 15 55.12 1.79 26.36
N ALA A 16 55.68 0.72 26.92
CA ALA A 16 55.50 -0.66 26.48
C ALA A 16 54.06 -1.13 26.61
N PRO A 17 53.59 -2.07 25.75
CA PRO A 17 52.25 -2.63 25.86
C PRO A 17 52.10 -3.49 27.14
N VAL A 18 51.02 -3.24 27.87
CA VAL A 18 50.63 -4.01 29.04
C VAL A 18 50.26 -5.43 28.59
N PRO A 19 50.73 -6.52 29.23
CA PRO A 19 50.32 -7.88 28.89
C PRO A 19 48.87 -8.14 29.28
N ALA A 20 48.16 -8.80 28.35
CA ALA A 20 46.80 -9.27 28.57
C ALA A 20 46.76 -10.23 29.78
N SER A 21 45.98 -9.89 30.80
CA SER A 21 45.71 -10.79 31.92
C SER A 21 44.85 -11.95 31.41
N GLU A 22 45.33 -13.16 31.61
CA GLU A 22 44.57 -14.39 31.45
C GLU A 22 43.30 -14.35 32.33
N ALA A 23 42.15 -14.25 31.67
CA ALA A 23 40.86 -14.42 32.31
C ALA A 23 40.69 -15.93 32.62
N ARG A 24 40.69 -16.29 33.89
CA ARG A 24 40.29 -17.58 34.39
C ARG A 24 38.90 -17.94 33.87
N ALA A 25 38.81 -19.09 33.25
CA ALA A 25 37.54 -19.75 32.92
C ALA A 25 36.78 -20.08 34.21
N GLY A 26 35.85 -19.23 34.58
CA GLY A 26 34.77 -19.51 35.50
C GLY A 26 33.64 -20.18 34.73
N LYS A 27 33.36 -21.45 35.08
CA LYS A 27 32.12 -22.13 34.68
C LYS A 27 30.96 -21.46 35.41
N ASP A 28 30.34 -20.48 34.83
CA ASP A 28 28.96 -20.11 35.14
C ASP A 28 28.09 -20.43 33.94
N THR A 29 27.41 -21.55 34.07
CA THR A 29 26.29 -21.95 33.18
C THR A 29 25.05 -21.19 33.62
N ASP A 30 24.96 -19.92 33.24
CA ASP A 30 23.70 -19.21 33.19
C ASP A 30 23.20 -19.30 31.73
N PRO A 31 22.03 -19.90 31.44
CA PRO A 31 21.53 -19.95 30.10
C PRO A 31 21.19 -18.52 29.69
N ALA A 32 21.96 -17.98 28.75
CA ALA A 32 21.73 -16.67 28.16
C ALA A 32 20.26 -16.59 27.71
N VAL A 33 19.48 -15.80 28.44
CA VAL A 33 18.10 -15.45 28.12
C VAL A 33 18.12 -14.78 26.75
N ARG A 34 17.93 -15.54 25.66
CA ARG A 34 17.63 -14.97 24.35
C ARG A 34 16.19 -14.47 24.40
N VAL A 35 16.06 -13.17 24.61
CA VAL A 35 14.83 -12.43 24.29
C VAL A 35 14.48 -12.77 22.83
N LEU A 36 13.23 -13.16 22.55
CA LEU A 36 12.72 -13.31 21.20
C LEU A 36 13.20 -12.11 20.39
N PRO A 37 13.74 -12.31 19.17
CA PRO A 37 14.26 -11.19 18.40
C PRO A 37 13.15 -10.17 18.20
N THR A 38 13.23 -9.11 18.95
CA THR A 38 12.57 -7.87 18.62
C THR A 38 13.10 -7.51 17.26
N VAL A 39 12.22 -7.25 16.28
CA VAL A 39 12.61 -6.66 15.01
C VAL A 39 13.30 -5.36 15.35
N ASP A 40 14.61 -5.42 15.51
CA ASP A 40 15.41 -4.23 15.75
C ASP A 40 15.58 -3.52 14.40
N VAL A 41 14.49 -2.96 13.90
CA VAL A 41 14.56 -1.86 12.95
C VAL A 41 14.85 -0.63 13.82
N SER A 42 16.02 -0.64 14.46
CA SER A 42 16.52 0.55 15.10
C SER A 42 16.69 1.57 13.98
N GLY A 43 15.70 2.45 13.85
CA GLY A 43 15.76 3.67 13.07
C GLY A 43 16.81 4.58 13.69
N SER A 44 18.08 4.14 13.76
CA SER A 44 19.16 5.08 13.98
C SER A 44 19.10 6.05 12.80
N ALA A 45 19.12 7.34 13.07
CA ALA A 45 19.20 8.41 12.06
C ALA A 45 20.31 8.18 11.02
N ASN A 46 21.21 7.23 11.25
CA ASN A 46 22.31 6.78 10.41
C ASN A 46 22.04 5.50 9.59
N ALA A 47 20.91 4.80 9.78
CA ALA A 47 20.65 3.54 9.07
C ALA A 47 20.26 3.75 7.59
N GLY A 48 20.02 4.99 7.16
CA GLY A 48 19.58 5.31 5.80
C GLY A 48 18.23 4.70 5.47
N TRP A 49 17.84 4.76 4.23
CA TRP A 49 16.54 4.23 3.75
C TRP A 49 16.62 2.75 3.35
N ARG A 50 17.54 1.99 3.91
CA ARG A 50 17.73 0.57 3.61
C ARG A 50 17.02 -0.30 4.64
N ALA A 51 16.04 -1.07 4.21
CA ALA A 51 15.50 -2.19 4.98
C ALA A 51 16.32 -3.46 4.70
N ARG A 52 16.58 -4.26 5.73
CA ARG A 52 17.27 -5.55 5.62
C ARG A 52 16.32 -6.73 5.66
N SER A 53 15.18 -6.56 6.30
CA SER A 53 14.17 -7.60 6.48
C SER A 53 12.77 -7.05 6.26
N ALA A 54 11.84 -7.95 6.02
CA ALA A 54 10.42 -7.67 5.92
C ALA A 54 9.63 -8.84 6.50
N SER A 55 8.45 -8.54 7.08
CA SER A 55 7.54 -9.52 7.65
C SER A 55 6.42 -9.92 6.69
N VAL A 56 6.25 -9.19 5.59
CA VAL A 56 5.16 -9.38 4.61
C VAL A 56 5.15 -10.75 3.93
N THR A 57 6.22 -11.52 4.05
CA THR A 57 6.35 -12.87 3.50
C THR A 57 5.84 -13.99 4.43
N GLY A 58 5.25 -13.63 5.60
CA GLY A 58 4.77 -14.54 6.62
C GLY A 58 5.84 -15.24 7.45
N ARG A 59 7.09 -14.96 7.14
CA ARG A 59 8.24 -15.35 7.94
C ARG A 59 8.75 -14.10 8.64
N ASP A 60 8.64 -14.06 9.97
CA ASP A 60 9.12 -12.92 10.74
C ASP A 60 10.58 -12.65 10.39
N ASP A 61 10.91 -11.39 10.14
CA ASP A 61 12.27 -10.91 9.83
C ASP A 61 12.98 -11.62 8.68
N ALA A 62 12.23 -12.06 7.67
CA ALA A 62 12.85 -12.63 6.48
C ALA A 62 13.81 -11.62 5.84
N SER A 63 15.05 -12.04 5.63
CA SER A 63 16.04 -11.23 4.90
C SER A 63 15.51 -10.89 3.50
N ILE A 64 15.51 -9.61 3.14
CA ILE A 64 15.11 -9.17 1.79
C ILE A 64 16.01 -9.80 0.72
N LEU A 65 17.31 -10.00 1.02
CA LEU A 65 18.23 -10.68 0.10
C LEU A 65 17.88 -12.15 -0.13
N ASP A 66 17.33 -12.81 0.90
CA ASP A 66 17.00 -14.24 0.84
C ASP A 66 15.55 -14.50 0.41
N THR A 67 14.77 -13.46 0.21
CA THR A 67 13.38 -13.55 -0.24
C THR A 67 13.33 -13.66 -1.76
N PRO A 68 12.79 -14.76 -2.35
CA PRO A 68 12.73 -14.93 -3.80
C PRO A 68 11.53 -14.20 -4.43
N ALA A 69 11.39 -12.91 -4.12
CA ALA A 69 10.37 -12.00 -4.63
C ALA A 69 10.83 -10.54 -4.50
N SER A 70 10.21 -9.66 -5.25
CA SER A 70 10.45 -8.21 -5.15
C SER A 70 9.73 -7.64 -3.93
N VAL A 71 10.49 -6.96 -3.05
CA VAL A 71 9.97 -6.33 -1.82
C VAL A 71 10.44 -4.89 -1.73
N THR A 72 9.52 -3.97 -1.44
CA THR A 72 9.83 -2.57 -1.12
C THR A 72 9.39 -2.26 0.31
N VAL A 73 10.21 -1.48 1.03
CA VAL A 73 9.90 -1.03 2.40
C VAL A 73 10.04 0.48 2.48
N VAL A 74 8.99 1.14 3.00
CA VAL A 74 8.98 2.59 3.27
C VAL A 74 8.92 2.78 4.78
N SER A 75 9.99 3.33 5.37
CA SER A 75 10.13 3.50 6.81
C SER A 75 9.34 4.71 7.34
N ALA A 76 9.03 4.71 8.67
CA ALA A 76 8.44 5.85 9.37
C ALA A 76 9.23 7.15 9.18
N ALA A 77 10.57 7.07 9.13
CA ALA A 77 11.40 8.25 8.88
C ALA A 77 11.12 8.87 7.51
N ARG A 78 11.02 8.05 6.45
CA ARG A 78 10.68 8.54 5.11
C ARG A 78 9.26 9.09 5.04
N ILE A 79 8.30 8.40 5.66
CA ILE A 79 6.91 8.85 5.77
C ILE A 79 6.86 10.25 6.41
N ALA A 80 7.59 10.45 7.50
CA ALA A 80 7.69 11.73 8.20
C ALA A 80 8.40 12.81 7.37
N ASP A 81 9.50 12.49 6.69
CA ASP A 81 10.28 13.45 5.90
C ASP A 81 9.51 13.97 4.67
N GLN A 82 8.74 13.10 4.02
CA GLN A 82 7.83 13.46 2.93
C GLN A 82 6.50 14.04 3.42
N GLN A 83 6.29 14.06 4.75
CA GLN A 83 5.03 14.46 5.37
C GLN A 83 3.82 13.77 4.72
N ALA A 84 3.97 12.46 4.44
CA ALA A 84 2.96 11.63 3.83
C ALA A 84 1.73 11.51 4.76
N ARG A 85 0.52 11.68 4.20
CA ARG A 85 -0.75 11.63 4.93
C ARG A 85 -1.61 10.43 4.55
N THR A 86 -1.43 9.93 3.34
CA THR A 86 -2.23 8.85 2.77
C THR A 86 -1.34 7.72 2.25
N LEU A 87 -1.94 6.56 2.00
CA LEU A 87 -1.25 5.45 1.34
C LEU A 87 -0.72 5.87 -0.05
N ALA A 88 -1.43 6.73 -0.78
CA ALA A 88 -0.98 7.27 -2.06
C ALA A 88 0.38 7.97 -1.97
N ASP A 89 0.59 8.76 -0.89
CA ASP A 89 1.87 9.43 -0.66
C ASP A 89 3.02 8.43 -0.39
N VAL A 90 2.71 7.30 0.23
CA VAL A 90 3.69 6.23 0.51
C VAL A 90 4.02 5.45 -0.75
N LEU A 91 3.01 5.02 -1.51
CA LEU A 91 3.16 4.13 -2.66
C LEU A 91 3.85 4.80 -3.86
N ARG A 92 3.80 6.13 -3.99
CA ARG A 92 4.55 6.86 -5.03
C ARG A 92 6.06 6.68 -4.98
N ASN A 93 6.60 6.11 -3.90
CA ASN A 93 8.01 5.77 -3.76
C ASN A 93 8.44 4.54 -4.57
N ASP A 94 7.52 3.86 -5.24
CA ASP A 94 7.79 2.67 -6.04
C ASP A 94 7.21 2.81 -7.46
N ALA A 95 8.07 2.67 -8.46
CA ALA A 95 7.70 2.85 -9.87
C ALA A 95 6.74 1.78 -10.42
N SER A 96 6.65 0.60 -9.79
CA SER A 96 5.73 -0.46 -10.21
C SER A 96 4.30 -0.26 -9.71
N ILE A 97 4.05 0.81 -8.91
CA ILE A 97 2.77 1.07 -8.27
C ILE A 97 2.15 2.35 -8.86
N ASN A 98 0.90 2.27 -9.28
CA ASN A 98 0.13 3.41 -9.76
C ASN A 98 -1.08 3.68 -8.86
N ALA A 99 -1.50 4.96 -8.80
CA ALA A 99 -2.86 5.28 -8.43
C ALA A 99 -3.80 4.75 -9.51
N ASP A 100 -4.95 4.23 -9.09
CA ASP A 100 -5.98 3.75 -9.99
C ASP A 100 -7.25 4.57 -9.81
N TYR A 101 -7.82 4.55 -8.64
CA TYR A 101 -8.92 5.42 -8.25
C TYR A 101 -8.57 6.04 -6.90
N THR A 102 -8.11 7.30 -6.89
CA THR A 102 -7.68 7.99 -5.66
C THR A 102 -8.25 9.41 -5.59
N PRO A 103 -9.58 9.55 -5.47
CA PRO A 103 -10.24 10.85 -5.34
C PRO A 103 -9.85 11.54 -4.03
N VAL A 104 -9.93 12.86 -3.99
CA VAL A 104 -9.88 13.60 -2.74
C VAL A 104 -11.13 13.28 -1.91
N GLY A 105 -10.96 13.06 -0.61
CA GLY A 105 -12.06 12.85 0.33
C GLY A 105 -12.66 11.45 0.35
N TYR A 106 -12.07 10.49 -0.35
CA TYR A 106 -12.51 9.11 -0.38
C TYR A 106 -11.34 8.15 -0.16
N TYR A 107 -11.59 6.83 -0.16
CA TYR A 107 -10.50 5.84 -0.15
C TYR A 107 -9.80 5.79 -1.51
N GLY A 108 -8.60 5.21 -1.52
CA GLY A 108 -7.82 5.08 -2.75
C GLY A 108 -7.61 3.63 -3.16
N ASN A 109 -7.75 3.37 -4.46
CA ASN A 109 -7.34 2.12 -5.10
C ASN A 109 -6.03 2.30 -5.84
N PHE A 110 -5.26 1.23 -5.93
CA PHE A 110 -3.91 1.22 -6.50
C PHE A 110 -3.71 -0.02 -7.36
N THR A 111 -2.81 0.07 -8.33
CA THR A 111 -2.31 -1.10 -9.05
C THR A 111 -0.86 -1.38 -8.65
N ILE A 112 -0.49 -2.65 -8.55
CA ILE A 112 0.91 -3.10 -8.50
C ILE A 112 1.17 -3.91 -9.77
N ARG A 113 2.24 -3.56 -10.52
CA ARG A 113 2.56 -4.17 -11.81
C ARG A 113 1.40 -4.11 -12.81
N GLY A 114 0.55 -3.09 -12.66
CA GLY A 114 -0.64 -2.86 -13.47
C GLY A 114 -1.89 -3.62 -13.03
N PHE A 115 -1.81 -4.55 -12.07
CA PHE A 115 -2.98 -5.25 -11.56
C PHE A 115 -3.64 -4.48 -10.42
N PRO A 116 -4.96 -4.22 -10.48
CA PRO A 116 -5.70 -3.58 -9.38
C PRO A 116 -5.60 -4.41 -8.10
N LEU A 117 -5.45 -3.71 -6.98
CA LEU A 117 -5.50 -4.32 -5.66
C LEU A 117 -6.95 -4.34 -5.17
N ASP A 118 -7.46 -5.51 -4.75
CA ASP A 118 -8.67 -5.55 -3.91
C ASP A 118 -8.29 -5.07 -2.50
N PRO A 119 -8.78 -3.91 -2.05
CA PRO A 119 -8.41 -3.36 -0.74
C PRO A 119 -8.76 -4.29 0.43
N ALA A 120 -9.75 -5.18 0.27
CA ALA A 120 -10.20 -6.10 1.32
C ALA A 120 -9.45 -7.44 1.34
N SER A 121 -8.45 -7.62 0.48
CA SER A 121 -7.56 -8.80 0.48
C SER A 121 -6.08 -8.44 0.42
N ALA A 122 -5.72 -7.37 -0.31
CA ALA A 122 -4.34 -6.97 -0.55
C ALA A 122 -3.77 -6.00 0.51
N ILE A 123 -4.63 -5.28 1.25
CA ILE A 123 -4.19 -4.32 2.27
C ILE A 123 -4.24 -4.98 3.65
N ARG A 124 -3.13 -4.91 4.39
CA ARG A 124 -2.95 -5.57 5.68
C ARG A 124 -2.43 -4.66 6.77
N LEU A 125 -2.76 -5.00 8.01
CA LEU A 125 -2.19 -4.42 9.22
C LEU A 125 -1.61 -5.55 10.08
N ASP A 126 -0.30 -5.50 10.33
CA ASP A 126 0.44 -6.53 11.07
C ASP A 126 0.19 -7.96 10.54
N GLY A 127 0.07 -8.08 9.20
CA GLY A 127 -0.17 -9.33 8.48
C GLY A 127 -1.64 -9.75 8.38
N LEU A 128 -2.58 -9.14 9.09
CA LEU A 128 -4.02 -9.43 9.01
C LEU A 128 -4.72 -8.52 8.01
N THR A 129 -5.70 -9.08 7.31
CA THR A 129 -6.41 -8.43 6.21
C THR A 129 -7.38 -7.36 6.70
N LEU A 130 -7.27 -6.13 6.18
CA LEU A 130 -8.21 -5.05 6.45
C LEU A 130 -9.54 -5.26 5.72
N SER A 131 -10.61 -4.63 6.22
CA SER A 131 -11.95 -4.73 5.61
C SER A 131 -12.07 -4.03 4.25
N GLY A 132 -11.05 -3.27 3.84
CA GLY A 132 -11.02 -2.47 2.62
C GLY A 132 -11.72 -1.12 2.77
N GLU A 133 -11.62 -0.31 1.73
CA GLU A 133 -12.29 0.98 1.56
C GLU A 133 -12.10 1.94 2.74
N GLN A 134 -10.91 1.94 3.33
CA GLN A 134 -10.51 2.85 4.39
C GLN A 134 -9.15 3.48 4.09
N ASN A 135 -8.97 4.73 4.52
CA ASN A 135 -7.66 5.35 4.57
C ASN A 135 -6.97 4.92 5.86
N VAL A 136 -5.82 4.27 5.79
CA VAL A 136 -5.07 3.80 6.96
C VAL A 136 -4.21 4.94 7.50
N ALA A 137 -4.32 5.21 8.81
CA ALA A 137 -3.49 6.20 9.49
C ALA A 137 -2.00 5.81 9.49
N LEU A 138 -1.10 6.79 9.34
CA LEU A 138 0.35 6.56 9.24
C LEU A 138 1.10 6.89 10.53
N GLU A 139 0.50 7.59 11.48
CA GLU A 139 1.15 8.08 12.69
C GLU A 139 1.67 6.97 13.61
N ASN A 140 0.96 5.84 13.65
CA ASN A 140 1.33 4.66 14.44
C ASN A 140 2.03 3.57 13.62
N LYS A 141 2.50 3.86 12.39
CA LYS A 141 3.18 2.86 11.56
C LYS A 141 4.70 3.01 11.64
N GLU A 142 5.36 1.89 11.88
CA GLU A 142 6.83 1.76 11.86
C GLU A 142 7.35 1.76 10.41
N ARG A 143 6.60 1.09 9.54
CA ARG A 143 6.91 0.99 8.10
C ARG A 143 5.71 0.48 7.32
N VAL A 144 5.77 0.67 6.01
CA VAL A 144 4.89 0.04 5.04
C VAL A 144 5.73 -0.90 4.17
N GLU A 145 5.33 -2.15 4.11
CA GLU A 145 5.98 -3.20 3.33
C GLU A 145 5.12 -3.53 2.12
N ILE A 146 5.75 -3.69 0.96
CA ILE A 146 5.07 -4.01 -0.29
C ILE A 146 5.74 -5.26 -0.86
N LEU A 147 4.98 -6.35 -0.92
CA LEU A 147 5.37 -7.58 -1.61
C LEU A 147 4.70 -7.57 -2.97
N LYS A 148 5.49 -7.68 -4.05
CA LYS A 148 5.00 -7.59 -5.42
C LYS A 148 4.82 -8.97 -6.03
N GLY A 149 3.78 -9.11 -6.85
CA GLY A 149 3.41 -10.37 -7.45
C GLY A 149 2.71 -11.32 -6.49
N LEU A 150 2.68 -12.59 -6.83
CA LEU A 150 1.89 -13.57 -6.09
C LEU A 150 2.59 -14.03 -4.80
N ALA A 151 1.83 -14.07 -3.72
CA ALA A 151 2.30 -14.39 -2.38
C ALA A 151 1.51 -15.57 -1.77
N ALA A 152 1.31 -16.61 -2.55
CA ALA A 152 0.36 -17.71 -2.30
C ALA A 152 0.45 -18.34 -0.91
N ILE A 153 1.66 -18.57 -0.37
CA ILE A 153 1.80 -19.32 0.89
C ILE A 153 1.20 -18.56 2.06
N ASP A 154 1.35 -17.23 2.05
CA ASP A 154 1.01 -16.43 3.23
C ASP A 154 -0.37 -15.77 3.17
N SER A 155 -0.99 -15.75 2.01
CA SER A 155 -2.09 -14.85 1.75
C SER A 155 -3.46 -15.49 1.56
N GLY A 156 -3.57 -16.65 0.97
CA GLY A 156 -4.87 -17.21 0.60
C GLY A 156 -5.45 -16.56 -0.65
N VAL A 157 -6.61 -15.93 -0.57
CA VAL A 157 -7.21 -15.17 -1.68
C VAL A 157 -6.57 -13.80 -1.76
N LEU A 158 -6.02 -13.44 -2.93
CA LEU A 158 -5.21 -12.23 -3.11
C LEU A 158 -5.27 -11.74 -4.57
N SER A 159 -5.22 -10.42 -4.75
CA SER A 159 -4.99 -9.81 -6.07
C SER A 159 -3.61 -10.15 -6.63
N PRO A 160 -3.47 -10.38 -7.95
CA PRO A 160 -2.20 -10.74 -8.58
C PRO A 160 -1.09 -9.68 -8.43
N GLY A 161 -1.44 -8.44 -8.16
CA GLY A 161 -0.48 -7.34 -7.96
C GLY A 161 0.42 -7.55 -6.75
N GLY A 162 -0.11 -8.05 -5.65
CA GLY A 162 0.66 -8.26 -4.41
C GLY A 162 -0.03 -7.76 -3.16
N ILE A 163 0.78 -7.45 -2.14
CA ILE A 163 0.32 -7.06 -0.78
C ILE A 163 0.97 -5.75 -0.37
N VAL A 164 0.19 -4.91 0.30
CA VAL A 164 0.67 -3.76 1.09
C VAL A 164 0.39 -4.05 2.57
N ASN A 165 1.45 -4.17 3.37
CA ASN A 165 1.36 -4.47 4.80
C ASN A 165 1.83 -3.28 5.63
N PHE A 166 0.95 -2.74 6.45
CA PHE A 166 1.29 -1.74 7.45
C PHE A 166 1.80 -2.43 8.70
N VAL A 167 2.97 -2.06 9.18
CA VAL A 167 3.55 -2.59 10.42
C VAL A 167 3.42 -1.54 11.51
N SER A 168 2.78 -1.90 12.60
CA SER A 168 2.52 -1.02 13.73
C SER A 168 3.79 -0.75 14.55
N LYS A 169 3.97 0.49 15.02
CA LYS A 169 4.98 0.86 16.01
C LYS A 169 4.78 0.07 17.30
N ARG A 170 5.85 -0.51 17.82
CA ARG A 170 5.80 -1.25 19.10
C ARG A 170 6.17 -0.35 20.28
N PRO A 171 5.77 -0.72 21.49
CA PRO A 171 6.10 0.00 22.72
C PRO A 171 7.61 0.20 22.90
N GLU A 172 7.99 1.46 23.05
CA GLU A 172 9.33 1.91 23.42
C GLU A 172 9.24 3.19 24.25
N ASN A 173 10.35 3.63 24.87
CA ASN A 173 10.35 4.88 25.61
C ASN A 173 10.42 6.06 24.64
N VAL A 174 9.29 6.66 24.35
CA VAL A 174 9.14 7.81 23.44
C VAL A 174 8.12 8.78 23.99
N SER A 175 8.35 10.06 23.81
CA SER A 175 7.36 11.11 24.05
C SER A 175 7.59 12.20 23.02
N SER A 176 6.65 12.38 22.11
CA SER A 176 6.76 13.44 21.11
C SER A 176 5.39 14.08 20.80
N VAL A 177 5.46 15.32 20.38
CA VAL A 177 4.33 16.09 19.83
C VAL A 177 4.76 16.62 18.48
N THR A 178 3.90 16.50 17.48
CA THR A 178 4.11 17.07 16.15
C THR A 178 2.98 18.01 15.81
N ALA A 179 3.30 19.22 15.35
CA ALA A 179 2.35 20.17 14.77
C ALA A 179 2.72 20.45 13.32
N GLY A 180 1.73 20.59 12.46
CA GLY A 180 1.94 20.83 11.03
C GLY A 180 0.91 21.75 10.42
N VAL A 181 1.34 22.41 9.33
CA VAL A 181 0.50 23.28 8.48
C VAL A 181 0.86 23.04 7.02
N ASP A 182 -0.04 23.38 6.11
CA ASP A 182 0.28 23.41 4.68
C ASP A 182 -0.16 24.72 4.01
N SER A 183 0.31 24.91 2.79
CA SER A 183 0.02 26.14 2.01
C SER A 183 -1.43 26.27 1.54
N ARG A 184 -2.28 25.26 1.80
CA ARG A 184 -3.72 25.27 1.52
C ARG A 184 -4.54 25.69 2.76
N GLY A 185 -3.89 25.78 3.93
CA GLY A 185 -4.52 26.11 5.21
C GLY A 185 -4.86 24.89 6.06
N SER A 186 -4.47 23.66 5.65
CA SER A 186 -4.63 22.50 6.53
C SER A 186 -3.75 22.66 7.77
N THR A 187 -4.26 22.17 8.90
CA THR A 187 -3.53 22.11 10.17
C THR A 187 -3.59 20.73 10.76
N SER A 188 -2.51 20.27 11.40
CA SER A 188 -2.44 18.98 12.04
C SER A 188 -1.73 19.05 13.38
N ALA A 189 -2.16 18.17 14.32
CA ALA A 189 -1.47 17.90 15.56
C ALA A 189 -1.47 16.41 15.83
N ALA A 190 -0.34 15.86 16.28
CA ALA A 190 -0.19 14.46 16.62
C ALA A 190 0.68 14.27 17.87
N VAL A 191 0.41 13.18 18.61
CA VAL A 191 1.21 12.74 19.76
C VAL A 191 1.64 11.30 19.59
N ASP A 192 2.85 10.97 20.09
CA ASP A 192 3.39 9.61 20.15
C ASP A 192 4.01 9.41 21.54
N LEU A 193 3.35 8.60 22.36
CA LEU A 193 3.70 8.38 23.76
C LEU A 193 3.87 6.89 24.00
N GLY A 194 5.02 6.47 24.49
CA GLY A 194 5.28 5.07 24.79
C GLY A 194 6.18 4.88 26.00
N ARG A 195 5.99 3.76 26.69
CA ARG A 195 6.81 3.36 27.85
C ARG A 195 6.90 1.85 27.93
N ARG A 196 8.06 1.38 28.40
CA ARG A 196 8.23 0.02 28.93
C ARG A 196 8.47 0.06 30.41
N PHE A 197 7.84 -0.84 31.15
CA PHE A 197 7.84 -0.88 32.62
C PHE A 197 7.78 -2.31 33.15
N GLY A 198 7.87 -2.47 34.48
CA GLY A 198 8.05 -3.74 35.17
C GLY A 198 9.54 -4.07 35.38
N PRO A 199 9.85 -5.07 36.25
CA PRO A 199 11.23 -5.41 36.62
C PRO A 199 12.15 -5.65 35.42
N ASP A 200 11.67 -6.39 34.41
CA ASP A 200 12.42 -6.73 33.19
C ASP A 200 11.87 -6.01 31.94
N LYS A 201 11.22 -4.85 32.15
CA LYS A 201 10.53 -4.11 31.08
C LYS A 201 9.53 -5.00 30.33
N GLN A 202 8.92 -5.95 31.04
CA GLN A 202 8.05 -6.97 30.46
C GLN A 202 6.73 -6.41 29.92
N PHE A 203 6.28 -5.27 30.43
CA PHE A 203 5.10 -4.59 29.92
C PHE A 203 5.49 -3.38 29.09
N GLY A 204 4.73 -3.12 28.07
CA GLY A 204 4.88 -1.92 27.26
C GLY A 204 3.54 -1.43 26.74
N PHE A 205 3.43 -0.11 26.57
CA PHE A 205 2.35 0.50 25.83
C PHE A 205 2.88 1.61 24.91
N ARG A 206 2.16 1.88 23.83
CA ARG A 206 2.37 3.03 22.95
C ARG A 206 1.02 3.57 22.51
N ILE A 207 0.82 4.87 22.63
CA ILE A 207 -0.37 5.58 22.23
C ILE A 207 0.03 6.56 21.13
N ASN A 208 -0.70 6.54 20.03
CA ASN A 208 -0.63 7.57 19.00
C ASN A 208 -2.02 8.18 18.84
N ALA A 209 -2.08 9.51 18.72
CA ALA A 209 -3.31 10.20 18.38
C ALA A 209 -3.00 11.38 17.46
N ALA A 210 -3.94 11.68 16.56
CA ALA A 210 -3.83 12.79 15.64
C ALA A 210 -5.19 13.45 15.37
N LYS A 211 -5.15 14.76 15.08
CA LYS A 211 -6.28 15.54 14.58
C LYS A 211 -5.83 16.44 13.46
N GLU A 212 -6.63 16.50 12.40
CA GLU A 212 -6.37 17.35 11.25
C GLU A 212 -7.63 18.09 10.82
N ASN A 213 -7.45 19.36 10.44
CA ASN A 213 -8.38 20.10 9.59
C ASN A 213 -7.79 20.06 8.18
N LEU A 214 -8.56 19.54 7.22
CA LEU A 214 -8.13 19.29 5.86
C LEU A 214 -8.65 20.39 4.94
N HIS A 215 -7.75 21.09 4.27
CA HIS A 215 -8.08 22.02 3.19
C HIS A 215 -7.53 21.46 1.89
N SER A 216 -8.43 21.16 0.96
CA SER A 216 -8.11 20.57 -0.33
C SER A 216 -7.62 21.63 -1.32
N TYR A 217 -6.97 21.18 -2.40
CA TYR A 217 -6.75 22.00 -3.59
C TYR A 217 -8.00 22.05 -4.49
N VAL A 218 -8.98 21.19 -4.24
CA VAL A 218 -10.30 21.24 -4.88
C VAL A 218 -11.21 22.07 -3.99
N ASP A 219 -11.85 23.06 -4.58
CA ASP A 219 -12.76 23.95 -3.89
C ASP A 219 -13.92 23.16 -3.27
N ASP A 220 -14.40 23.57 -2.10
CA ASP A 220 -15.46 22.91 -1.33
C ASP A 220 -15.16 21.46 -0.87
N ALA A 221 -14.00 20.89 -1.17
CA ALA A 221 -13.62 19.54 -0.77
C ALA A 221 -12.78 19.49 0.53
N ASN A 222 -13.13 20.37 1.49
CA ASN A 222 -12.52 20.42 2.81
C ASN A 222 -13.06 19.34 3.73
N GLY A 223 -12.35 19.08 4.85
CA GLY A 223 -12.76 18.04 5.78
C GLY A 223 -12.00 18.06 7.10
N ARG A 224 -12.12 16.98 7.85
CA ARG A 224 -11.41 16.77 9.12
C ARG A 224 -11.12 15.31 9.33
N ARG A 225 -10.07 15.01 10.09
CA ARG A 225 -9.68 13.65 10.48
C ARG A 225 -9.38 13.62 11.98
N SER A 226 -9.77 12.53 12.63
CA SER A 226 -9.39 12.20 14.01
C SER A 226 -8.90 10.75 14.05
N PHE A 227 -7.81 10.50 14.75
CA PHE A 227 -7.19 9.19 14.87
C PHE A 227 -6.72 8.94 16.30
N ALA A 228 -6.85 7.70 16.77
CA ALA A 228 -6.27 7.23 18.02
C ALA A 228 -5.89 5.76 17.92
N SER A 229 -4.77 5.37 18.54
CA SER A 229 -4.33 3.98 18.60
C SER A 229 -3.64 3.64 19.91
N LEU A 230 -3.69 2.35 20.28
CA LEU A 230 -2.99 1.75 21.40
C LEU A 230 -2.29 0.48 20.92
N ALA A 231 -0.98 0.38 21.14
CA ALA A 231 -0.22 -0.86 21.08
C ALA A 231 0.20 -1.25 22.49
N ALA A 232 0.02 -2.52 22.87
CA ALA A 232 0.43 -3.06 24.15
C ALA A 232 1.21 -4.35 23.96
N ASP A 233 2.30 -4.50 24.73
CA ASP A 233 3.14 -5.70 24.76
C ASP A 233 3.19 -6.27 26.18
N TRP A 234 3.14 -7.59 26.28
CA TRP A 234 3.42 -8.33 27.49
C TRP A 234 4.39 -9.48 27.20
N ASN A 235 5.63 -9.36 27.63
CA ASN A 235 6.59 -10.45 27.67
C ASN A 235 6.31 -11.31 28.91
N ILE A 236 5.44 -12.33 28.76
CA ILE A 236 4.93 -13.18 29.83
C ILE A 236 6.06 -13.98 30.46
N THR A 237 6.90 -14.53 29.59
CA THR A 237 8.16 -15.22 29.93
C THR A 237 9.20 -14.92 28.84
N PRO A 238 10.48 -15.30 29.00
CA PRO A 238 11.45 -15.22 27.90
C PRO A 238 11.06 -15.96 26.62
N ARG A 239 10.09 -16.90 26.70
CA ARG A 239 9.62 -17.73 25.59
C ARG A 239 8.18 -17.43 25.17
N ALA A 240 7.47 -16.56 25.87
CA ALA A 240 6.07 -16.26 25.60
C ALA A 240 5.83 -14.75 25.59
N SER A 241 5.22 -14.25 24.53
CA SER A 241 4.82 -12.84 24.42
C SER A 241 3.42 -12.68 23.86
N LEU A 242 2.74 -11.63 24.31
CA LEU A 242 1.44 -11.19 23.79
C LEU A 242 1.56 -9.76 23.31
N GLN A 243 1.08 -9.51 22.11
CA GLN A 243 0.98 -8.19 21.50
C GLN A 243 -0.49 -7.90 21.18
N VAL A 244 -0.94 -6.69 21.48
CA VAL A 244 -2.31 -6.24 21.18
C VAL A 244 -2.24 -4.87 20.54
N ASN A 245 -3.03 -4.65 19.49
CA ASN A 245 -3.18 -3.36 18.83
C ASN A 245 -4.66 -3.03 18.67
N ALA A 246 -4.98 -1.76 18.87
CA ALA A 246 -6.28 -1.18 18.59
C ALA A 246 -6.08 0.17 17.93
N GLU A 247 -6.79 0.45 16.83
CA GLU A 247 -6.79 1.77 16.20
C GLU A 247 -8.19 2.13 15.71
N PHE A 248 -8.53 3.39 15.87
CA PHE A 248 -9.77 3.98 15.37
C PHE A 248 -9.46 5.25 14.60
N GLN A 249 -10.09 5.41 13.45
CA GLN A 249 -10.04 6.63 12.65
C GLN A 249 -11.42 7.02 12.18
N GLN A 250 -11.73 8.30 12.29
CA GLN A 250 -12.84 8.95 11.60
C GLN A 250 -12.29 9.94 10.58
N TRP A 251 -12.75 9.83 9.34
CA TRP A 251 -12.45 10.75 8.25
C TRP A 251 -13.75 11.32 7.70
N ILE A 252 -13.90 12.62 7.71
CA ILE A 252 -15.06 13.33 7.20
C ILE A 252 -14.57 14.35 6.19
N GLN A 253 -14.89 14.14 4.90
CA GLN A 253 -14.45 15.03 3.83
C GLN A 253 -15.38 14.89 2.63
N ARG A 254 -15.63 15.99 1.92
CA ARG A 254 -16.39 15.94 0.68
C ARG A 254 -15.56 15.24 -0.39
N SER A 255 -16.15 14.21 -1.03
CA SER A 255 -15.53 13.45 -2.10
C SER A 255 -15.56 14.22 -3.42
N VAL A 256 -14.49 14.06 -4.21
CA VAL A 256 -14.33 14.72 -5.51
C VAL A 256 -14.49 13.69 -6.62
N SER A 257 -15.49 13.86 -7.47
CA SER A 257 -15.69 13.04 -8.66
C SER A 257 -14.52 13.20 -9.64
N GLY A 258 -14.12 12.10 -10.31
CA GLY A 258 -13.17 12.15 -11.42
C GLY A 258 -13.77 12.77 -12.67
N TYR A 259 -12.92 13.28 -13.55
CA TYR A 259 -13.31 13.61 -14.92
C TYR A 259 -13.49 12.33 -15.73
N GLN A 260 -14.19 12.42 -16.85
CA GLN A 260 -14.27 11.36 -17.87
C GLN A 260 -13.80 11.87 -19.22
N LEU A 261 -13.54 10.95 -20.16
CA LEU A 261 -13.18 11.32 -21.53
C LEU A 261 -14.34 12.08 -22.21
N LEU A 262 -14.03 13.07 -23.02
CA LEU A 262 -15.00 13.75 -23.88
C LEU A 262 -15.29 12.88 -25.10
N GLY A 263 -16.57 12.55 -25.32
CA GLY A 263 -16.98 11.65 -26.40
C GLY A 263 -16.27 10.29 -26.38
N GLY A 264 -15.82 9.84 -25.22
CA GLY A 264 -15.13 8.55 -25.01
C GLY A 264 -13.68 8.48 -25.51
N THR A 265 -13.16 9.52 -26.15
CA THR A 265 -11.84 9.44 -26.84
C THR A 265 -10.89 10.61 -26.53
N VAL A 266 -11.38 11.73 -26.00
CA VAL A 266 -10.57 12.94 -25.79
C VAL A 266 -10.39 13.22 -24.30
N VAL A 267 -9.15 13.32 -23.85
CA VAL A 267 -8.82 13.82 -22.50
C VAL A 267 -9.23 15.30 -22.42
N PRO A 268 -10.04 15.73 -21.41
CA PRO A 268 -10.54 17.09 -21.37
C PRO A 268 -9.40 18.13 -21.39
N PRO A 269 -9.33 19.00 -22.41
CA PRO A 269 -8.33 20.06 -22.45
C PRO A 269 -8.69 21.13 -21.41
N ALA A 270 -7.68 21.71 -20.75
CA ALA A 270 -7.84 22.84 -19.82
C ALA A 270 -8.87 22.59 -18.69
N ALA A 271 -9.10 21.35 -18.29
CA ALA A 271 -9.95 21.05 -17.13
C ALA A 271 -9.36 21.66 -15.86
N SER A 272 -10.22 22.15 -14.97
CA SER A 272 -9.76 22.79 -13.73
C SER A 272 -9.33 21.76 -12.68
N ALA A 273 -8.14 21.92 -12.12
CA ALA A 273 -7.70 21.08 -11.01
C ALA A 273 -8.43 21.39 -9.69
N SER A 274 -9.05 22.57 -9.57
CA SER A 274 -9.74 22.99 -8.35
C SER A 274 -11.27 22.89 -8.41
N LYS A 275 -11.85 22.59 -9.57
CA LYS A 275 -13.32 22.50 -9.68
C LYS A 275 -13.83 21.17 -9.08
N LEU A 276 -14.82 21.26 -8.20
CA LEU A 276 -15.61 20.13 -7.75
C LEU A 276 -16.79 19.97 -8.72
N LEU A 277 -16.76 18.93 -9.56
CA LEU A 277 -17.80 18.69 -10.57
C LEU A 277 -19.14 18.34 -9.93
N GLY A 278 -20.20 18.98 -10.39
CA GLY A 278 -21.57 18.68 -9.96
C GLY A 278 -21.85 19.02 -8.51
N VAL A 279 -21.10 19.96 -7.89
CA VAL A 279 -21.28 20.34 -6.48
C VAL A 279 -22.73 20.79 -6.21
N GLN A 280 -23.35 20.21 -5.19
CA GLN A 280 -24.73 20.54 -4.81
C GLN A 280 -24.82 20.95 -3.33
N PRO A 281 -25.70 21.94 -2.98
CA PRO A 281 -25.82 22.41 -1.59
C PRO A 281 -26.29 21.32 -0.61
N TRP A 282 -27.08 20.34 -1.07
CA TRP A 282 -27.61 19.23 -0.27
C TRP A 282 -26.63 18.07 -0.09
N ALA A 283 -25.60 17.96 -0.95
CA ALA A 283 -24.58 16.93 -0.82
C ALA A 283 -23.78 17.11 0.48
N LYS A 284 -23.48 16.01 1.16
CA LYS A 284 -22.77 16.00 2.45
C LYS A 284 -21.35 15.48 2.27
N PRO A 285 -20.42 15.83 3.17
CA PRO A 285 -19.14 15.15 3.24
C PRO A 285 -19.32 13.65 3.50
N VAL A 286 -18.53 12.83 2.82
CA VAL A 286 -18.45 11.39 3.12
C VAL A 286 -17.87 11.21 4.51
N THR A 287 -18.47 10.33 5.31
CA THR A 287 -17.96 9.95 6.62
C THR A 287 -17.48 8.51 6.57
N THR A 288 -16.21 8.29 6.92
CA THR A 288 -15.62 6.95 7.04
C THR A 288 -15.14 6.73 8.46
N ASP A 289 -15.68 5.70 9.12
CA ASP A 289 -15.25 5.24 10.44
C ASP A 289 -14.56 3.87 10.29
N ALA A 290 -13.27 3.80 10.64
CA ALA A 290 -12.48 2.59 10.58
C ALA A 290 -12.04 2.16 11.99
N LEU A 291 -12.26 0.88 12.32
CA LEU A 291 -11.80 0.26 13.56
C LEU A 291 -11.02 -1.01 13.23
N ASN A 292 -9.75 -1.06 13.64
CA ASN A 292 -8.88 -2.22 13.47
C ASN A 292 -8.38 -2.69 14.84
N LEU A 293 -8.61 -3.97 15.14
CA LEU A 293 -8.21 -4.64 16.37
C LEU A 293 -7.41 -5.88 16.00
N ASN A 294 -6.26 -6.09 16.62
CA ASN A 294 -5.52 -7.35 16.44
C ASN A 294 -4.80 -7.76 17.73
N ALA A 295 -4.56 -9.05 17.86
CA ALA A 295 -3.73 -9.62 18.91
C ALA A 295 -2.88 -10.75 18.35
N ARG A 296 -1.65 -10.90 18.85
CA ARG A 296 -0.73 -11.97 18.51
C ARG A 296 -0.09 -12.53 19.78
N PHE A 297 -0.14 -13.84 19.93
CA PHE A 297 0.56 -14.60 20.96
C PHE A 297 1.63 -15.45 20.29
N ASP A 298 2.86 -15.31 20.74
CA ASP A 298 4.03 -16.10 20.31
C ASP A 298 4.54 -16.97 21.45
N TYR A 299 4.92 -18.21 21.13
CA TYR A 299 5.53 -19.14 22.06
C TYR A 299 6.70 -19.88 21.42
N ALA A 300 7.90 -19.75 21.99
CA ALA A 300 9.10 -20.50 21.61
C ALA A 300 9.22 -21.76 22.46
N PHE A 301 9.05 -22.94 21.89
CA PHE A 301 9.28 -24.23 22.56
C PHE A 301 10.75 -24.42 22.90
N ASN A 302 11.60 -24.04 21.97
CA ASN A 302 13.06 -24.01 22.07
C ASN A 302 13.63 -23.02 21.03
N ASP A 303 14.93 -23.04 20.77
CA ASP A 303 15.59 -22.12 19.84
C ASP A 303 15.23 -22.41 18.38
N ASP A 304 14.78 -23.61 18.06
CA ASP A 304 14.47 -24.06 16.71
C ASP A 304 12.96 -24.06 16.39
N TRP A 305 12.10 -24.21 17.40
CA TRP A 305 10.67 -24.36 17.22
C TRP A 305 9.87 -23.31 17.94
N ARG A 306 8.99 -22.64 17.21
CA ARG A 306 8.06 -21.64 17.73
C ARG A 306 6.69 -21.77 17.10
N ALA A 307 5.67 -21.40 17.86
CA ALA A 307 4.31 -21.26 17.35
C ALA A 307 3.79 -19.84 17.59
N TYR A 308 2.86 -19.41 16.76
CA TYR A 308 2.10 -18.21 17.02
C TYR A 308 0.62 -18.41 16.71
N VAL A 309 -0.21 -17.65 17.40
CA VAL A 309 -1.61 -17.45 17.06
C VAL A 309 -1.85 -15.95 16.95
N THR A 310 -2.41 -15.52 15.84
CA THR A 310 -2.79 -14.13 15.62
C THR A 310 -4.23 -14.06 15.14
N GLY A 311 -4.94 -13.03 15.55
CA GLY A 311 -6.30 -12.81 15.10
C GLY A 311 -6.70 -11.36 15.26
N GLY A 312 -7.70 -10.94 14.50
CA GLY A 312 -8.16 -9.57 14.52
C GLY A 312 -9.49 -9.36 13.82
N ARG A 313 -10.00 -8.17 14.02
CA ARG A 313 -11.18 -7.62 13.36
C ARG A 313 -10.84 -6.28 12.74
N SER A 314 -11.14 -6.12 11.47
CA SER A 314 -11.16 -4.85 10.76
C SER A 314 -12.60 -4.52 10.36
N ARG A 315 -13.03 -3.30 10.62
CA ARG A 315 -14.37 -2.81 10.28
C ARG A 315 -14.27 -1.42 9.67
N THR A 316 -14.98 -1.21 8.58
CA THR A 316 -15.20 0.10 7.95
C THR A 316 -16.69 0.38 7.86
N MET A 317 -17.11 1.59 8.22
CA MET A 317 -18.46 2.11 7.99
C MET A 317 -18.32 3.37 7.15
N ILE A 318 -19.17 3.49 6.10
CA ILE A 318 -19.18 4.65 5.21
C ILE A 318 -20.61 5.17 5.11
N ASP A 319 -20.78 6.47 5.33
CA ASP A 319 -21.97 7.22 4.97
C ASP A 319 -21.63 8.06 3.74
N ASP A 320 -22.12 7.64 2.58
CA ASP A 320 -21.90 8.31 1.31
C ASP A 320 -23.14 9.07 0.87
N ASN A 321 -23.01 10.38 0.64
CA ASN A 321 -24.09 11.29 0.25
C ASN A 321 -23.51 12.37 -0.66
N VAL A 322 -23.18 12.01 -1.89
CA VAL A 322 -22.49 12.90 -2.82
C VAL A 322 -23.38 13.32 -3.98
N ALA A 323 -23.10 14.46 -4.56
CA ALA A 323 -23.52 14.77 -5.92
C ALA A 323 -22.42 14.21 -6.84
N PHE A 324 -22.79 13.31 -7.73
CA PHE A 324 -21.83 12.53 -8.51
C PHE A 324 -21.92 12.89 -10.00
N ALA A 325 -20.82 13.41 -10.55
CA ALA A 325 -20.67 13.70 -11.98
C ALA A 325 -20.37 12.42 -12.75
N TYR A 326 -21.23 12.03 -13.70
CA TYR A 326 -21.01 10.79 -14.44
C TYR A 326 -21.77 10.75 -15.77
N GLY A 327 -21.08 10.39 -16.85
CA GLY A 327 -21.67 10.16 -18.15
C GLY A 327 -22.42 11.35 -18.73
N CYS A 328 -23.24 11.09 -19.74
CA CYS A 328 -24.08 12.11 -20.41
C CYS A 328 -25.37 11.49 -20.99
N ALA A 329 -25.95 10.51 -20.31
CA ALA A 329 -27.13 9.78 -20.77
C ALA A 329 -28.36 10.68 -21.01
N TYR A 330 -28.49 11.76 -20.25
CA TYR A 330 -29.60 12.70 -20.30
C TYR A 330 -29.23 13.99 -21.05
N VAL A 331 -27.97 14.14 -21.48
CA VAL A 331 -27.50 15.30 -22.25
C VAL A 331 -27.92 15.16 -23.71
N PRO A 332 -28.69 16.11 -24.30
CA PRO A 332 -29.15 16.01 -25.69
C PRO A 332 -28.02 15.83 -26.73
N SER A 333 -26.84 16.40 -26.49
CA SER A 333 -25.68 16.31 -27.37
C SER A 333 -25.02 14.92 -27.40
N CYS A 334 -25.33 14.03 -26.45
CA CYS A 334 -24.85 12.65 -26.43
C CYS A 334 -25.72 11.67 -27.23
N GLY A 335 -26.84 12.14 -27.77
CA GLY A 335 -27.81 11.34 -28.49
C GLY A 335 -28.87 10.74 -27.54
N ALA A 336 -30.09 11.19 -27.65
CA ALA A 336 -31.21 10.64 -26.89
C ALA A 336 -31.42 9.17 -27.29
N GLY A 337 -31.12 8.23 -26.41
CA GLY A 337 -31.29 6.83 -26.72
C GLY A 337 -31.15 5.84 -25.57
N GLY A 338 -30.96 6.30 -24.34
CA GLY A 338 -31.02 5.42 -23.17
C GLY A 338 -29.81 4.52 -22.91
N THR A 339 -28.87 4.37 -23.82
CA THR A 339 -27.57 3.76 -23.53
C THR A 339 -26.75 4.77 -22.79
N SER A 340 -26.38 4.45 -21.55
CA SER A 340 -25.59 5.32 -20.70
C SER A 340 -24.13 5.36 -21.20
N PRO A 341 -23.67 6.42 -21.87
CA PRO A 341 -22.26 6.51 -22.19
C PRO A 341 -21.44 6.73 -20.91
N PHE A 342 -20.33 6.00 -20.78
CA PHE A 342 -19.36 6.11 -19.67
C PHE A 342 -18.38 7.25 -19.87
N PHE A 343 -18.81 8.32 -20.52
CA PHE A 343 -17.97 9.47 -20.86
C PHE A 343 -18.81 10.75 -20.88
N PHE A 344 -18.19 11.88 -20.73
CA PHE A 344 -18.82 13.19 -20.89
C PHE A 344 -19.07 13.52 -22.37
N ALA A 345 -20.04 14.33 -22.64
CA ALA A 345 -20.30 14.80 -24.00
C ALA A 345 -19.08 15.47 -24.62
N SER A 346 -18.96 15.46 -25.93
CA SER A 346 -17.81 16.05 -26.66
C SER A 346 -17.61 17.54 -26.39
N ASN A 347 -18.65 18.28 -26.01
CA ASN A 347 -18.61 19.68 -25.63
C ASN A 347 -18.34 19.91 -24.12
N GLY A 348 -18.20 18.83 -23.33
CA GLY A 348 -17.92 18.88 -21.89
C GLY A 348 -19.17 18.83 -21.00
N ASP A 349 -20.36 18.65 -21.55
CA ASP A 349 -21.57 18.44 -20.73
C ASP A 349 -21.51 17.05 -20.08
N PHE A 350 -22.07 16.97 -18.85
CA PHE A 350 -22.16 15.74 -18.06
C PHE A 350 -23.42 15.72 -17.21
N ASP A 351 -23.85 14.52 -16.82
CA ASP A 351 -24.96 14.31 -15.91
C ASP A 351 -24.51 14.40 -14.45
N VAL A 352 -25.38 14.97 -13.61
CA VAL A 352 -25.23 15.03 -12.16
C VAL A 352 -26.26 14.09 -11.53
N TYR A 353 -25.78 13.24 -10.64
CA TYR A 353 -26.61 12.29 -9.91
C TYR A 353 -26.60 12.60 -8.42
N ASP A 354 -27.76 12.41 -7.79
CA ASP A 354 -27.88 12.30 -6.34
C ASP A 354 -27.52 10.86 -5.94
N TYR A 355 -26.33 10.67 -5.38
CA TYR A 355 -25.89 9.36 -4.89
C TYR A 355 -25.94 9.34 -3.37
N ARG A 356 -26.75 8.41 -2.81
CA ARG A 356 -26.88 8.21 -1.37
C ARG A 356 -26.80 6.73 -1.02
N SER A 357 -25.77 6.35 -0.28
CA SER A 357 -25.54 5.01 0.24
C SER A 357 -25.19 5.08 1.72
N PRO A 358 -26.18 5.27 2.61
CA PRO A 358 -25.94 5.39 4.04
C PRO A 358 -25.65 4.04 4.68
N GLY A 359 -24.78 4.03 5.70
CA GLY A 359 -24.54 2.87 6.54
C GLY A 359 -23.89 1.69 5.82
N GLU A 360 -23.06 1.95 4.82
CA GLU A 360 -22.24 0.90 4.21
C GLU A 360 -21.35 0.27 5.26
N TYR A 361 -21.33 -1.05 5.33
CA TYR A 361 -20.63 -1.79 6.37
C TYR A 361 -19.76 -2.89 5.75
N ARG A 362 -18.48 -2.86 6.09
CA ARG A 362 -17.51 -3.88 5.68
C ARG A 362 -16.78 -4.40 6.91
N ARG A 363 -16.59 -5.73 6.99
CA ARG A 363 -15.90 -6.36 8.12
C ARG A 363 -15.11 -7.57 7.64
N ASN A 364 -13.87 -7.66 8.12
CA ASN A 364 -13.03 -8.85 8.07
C ASN A 364 -12.72 -9.31 9.49
N ASP A 365 -13.01 -10.57 9.80
CA ASP A 365 -12.56 -11.27 11.00
C ASP A 365 -11.56 -12.33 10.56
N GLU A 366 -10.33 -12.28 11.03
CA GLU A 366 -9.29 -13.22 10.63
C GLU A 366 -8.59 -13.83 11.84
N VAL A 367 -8.30 -15.13 11.75
CA VAL A 367 -7.47 -15.85 12.71
C VAL A 367 -6.49 -16.75 11.96
N ARG A 368 -5.24 -16.80 12.45
CA ARG A 368 -4.19 -17.69 11.95
C ARG A 368 -3.47 -18.33 13.13
N ALA A 369 -3.09 -19.59 12.94
CA ALA A 369 -2.16 -20.28 13.82
C ALA A 369 -1.08 -20.94 12.98
N ALA A 370 0.18 -20.81 13.39
CA ALA A 370 1.30 -21.40 12.67
C ALA A 370 2.37 -21.93 13.59
N LEU A 371 3.06 -22.95 13.12
CA LEU A 371 4.25 -23.57 13.72
C LEU A 371 5.41 -23.40 12.75
N ALA A 372 6.46 -22.73 13.19
CA ALA A 372 7.71 -22.58 12.46
C ALA A 372 8.80 -23.42 13.14
N GLY A 373 9.62 -24.08 12.33
CA GLY A 373 10.65 -24.97 12.85
C GLY A 373 11.89 -25.04 11.99
N LYS A 374 13.04 -25.31 12.62
CA LYS A 374 14.32 -25.53 11.95
C LYS A 374 14.88 -26.87 12.36
N PHE A 375 15.37 -27.64 11.38
CA PHE A 375 16.05 -28.91 11.62
C PHE A 375 16.97 -29.26 10.45
N SER A 376 17.76 -30.34 10.59
CA SER A 376 18.65 -30.80 9.52
C SER A 376 18.43 -32.27 9.22
N THR A 377 18.49 -32.65 7.94
CA THR A 377 18.48 -34.01 7.45
C THR A 377 19.75 -34.24 6.61
N GLY A 378 20.76 -34.80 7.23
CA GLY A 378 22.09 -34.93 6.60
C GLY A 378 22.67 -33.53 6.30
N ALA A 379 22.96 -33.25 5.03
CA ALA A 379 23.54 -31.99 4.57
C ALA A 379 22.47 -30.89 4.33
N LEU A 380 21.19 -31.22 4.41
CA LEU A 380 20.10 -30.29 4.16
C LEU A 380 19.67 -29.61 5.48
N ARG A 381 19.52 -28.31 5.45
CA ARG A 381 18.90 -27.52 6.53
C ARG A 381 17.52 -27.10 6.09
N HIS A 382 16.52 -27.38 6.92
CA HIS A 382 15.12 -27.09 6.73
C HIS A 382 14.69 -25.92 7.60
N ASP A 383 13.90 -24.98 7.04
CA ASP A 383 13.20 -23.94 7.76
C ASP A 383 11.73 -24.04 7.33
N VAL A 384 10.94 -24.73 8.14
CA VAL A 384 9.55 -25.10 7.83
C VAL A 384 8.57 -24.17 8.48
N LEU A 385 7.43 -23.97 7.79
CA LEU A 385 6.28 -23.22 8.29
C LEU A 385 5.03 -24.01 7.96
N PHE A 386 4.23 -24.34 8.98
CA PHE A 386 2.92 -24.99 8.85
C PHE A 386 1.88 -24.10 9.51
N GLY A 387 0.69 -24.01 8.92
CA GLY A 387 -0.34 -23.23 9.58
C GLY A 387 -1.73 -23.42 8.99
N VAL A 388 -2.67 -22.89 9.74
CA VAL A 388 -4.08 -22.82 9.40
C VAL A 388 -4.55 -21.38 9.52
N GLY A 389 -5.53 -21.00 8.72
CA GLY A 389 -6.13 -19.67 8.78
C GLY A 389 -7.61 -19.71 8.42
N ALA A 390 -8.37 -18.81 9.01
CA ALA A 390 -9.76 -18.58 8.66
C ALA A 390 -10.01 -17.06 8.56
N LEU A 391 -10.66 -16.64 7.48
CA LEU A 391 -11.10 -15.27 7.23
C LEU A 391 -12.61 -15.29 6.95
N HIS A 392 -13.36 -14.44 7.65
CA HIS A 392 -14.77 -14.16 7.40
C HIS A 392 -14.94 -12.72 6.95
N ARG A 393 -15.31 -12.53 5.70
CA ARG A 393 -15.59 -11.22 5.08
C ARG A 393 -17.10 -11.01 4.97
N VAL A 394 -17.58 -9.86 5.44
CA VAL A 394 -18.97 -9.45 5.36
C VAL A 394 -19.05 -8.06 4.75
N VAL A 395 -19.92 -7.91 3.75
CA VAL A 395 -20.30 -6.61 3.15
C VAL A 395 -21.82 -6.45 3.25
N ARG A 396 -22.25 -5.29 3.75
CA ARG A 396 -23.65 -4.89 3.81
C ARG A 396 -23.77 -3.50 3.23
N LEU A 397 -24.64 -3.33 2.26
CA LEU A 397 -24.92 -2.04 1.64
C LEU A 397 -26.45 -1.84 1.60
N SER A 398 -26.88 -0.59 1.47
CA SER A 398 -28.28 -0.27 1.11
C SER A 398 -28.48 -0.42 -0.40
N THR A 399 -29.72 -0.53 -0.87
CA THR A 399 -30.01 -0.12 -2.23
C THR A 399 -29.86 1.39 -2.27
N SER A 400 -28.84 1.87 -2.94
CA SER A 400 -28.52 3.30 -3.02
C SER A 400 -29.59 4.06 -3.82
N VAL A 401 -29.75 5.34 -3.48
CA VAL A 401 -30.28 6.31 -4.44
C VAL A 401 -29.18 6.60 -5.45
N TYR A 402 -29.48 6.56 -6.72
CA TYR A 402 -28.59 6.91 -7.82
C TYR A 402 -29.42 7.52 -8.95
N ASP A 403 -29.94 8.71 -8.68
CA ASP A 403 -30.90 9.37 -9.54
C ASP A 403 -30.32 10.58 -10.24
N TYR A 404 -30.62 10.71 -11.54
CA TYR A 404 -30.29 11.91 -12.29
C TYR A 404 -31.07 13.11 -11.72
N VAL A 405 -30.36 14.23 -11.51
CA VAL A 405 -30.94 15.47 -10.99
C VAL A 405 -30.74 16.67 -11.92
N GLY A 406 -29.81 16.59 -12.85
CA GLY A 406 -29.56 17.67 -13.82
C GLY A 406 -28.28 17.45 -14.60
N SER A 407 -27.95 18.35 -15.49
CA SER A 407 -26.71 18.31 -16.28
C SER A 407 -25.94 19.63 -16.19
N GLU A 408 -24.62 19.54 -16.19
CA GLU A 408 -23.68 20.66 -16.14
C GLU A 408 -22.64 20.56 -17.26
N ASN A 409 -21.75 21.55 -17.33
CA ASN A 409 -20.60 21.55 -18.23
C ASN A 409 -19.30 21.75 -17.45
N ILE A 410 -18.26 20.99 -17.77
CA ILE A 410 -16.97 21.08 -17.07
C ILE A 410 -16.31 22.43 -17.15
N TYR A 411 -16.67 23.25 -18.16
CA TYR A 411 -16.16 24.61 -18.40
C TYR A 411 -17.16 25.69 -17.99
N GLY A 412 -18.39 25.29 -17.65
CA GLY A 412 -19.49 26.19 -17.29
C GLY A 412 -19.50 26.55 -15.79
N PRO A 413 -20.44 27.42 -15.39
CA PRO A 413 -20.72 27.68 -13.98
C PRO A 413 -21.35 26.45 -13.33
N ASP A 414 -21.25 26.36 -11.99
CA ASP A 414 -21.96 25.37 -11.22
C ASP A 414 -23.47 25.71 -11.18
N LEU A 415 -24.32 24.72 -11.38
CA LEU A 415 -25.76 24.83 -11.39
C LEU A 415 -26.34 24.16 -10.12
N SER A 416 -27.46 24.62 -9.65
CA SER A 416 -28.13 24.01 -8.49
C SER A 416 -29.37 23.24 -8.92
N PHE A 417 -29.49 22.02 -8.45
CA PHE A 417 -30.61 21.11 -8.72
C PHE A 417 -31.26 20.66 -7.40
N ASP A 418 -32.52 20.30 -7.44
CA ASP A 418 -33.18 19.70 -6.30
C ASP A 418 -32.69 18.24 -6.11
N PRO A 419 -32.59 17.75 -4.86
CA PRO A 419 -32.24 16.36 -4.62
C PRO A 419 -33.38 15.42 -5.08
N SER A 420 -33.03 14.16 -5.35
CA SER A 420 -34.02 13.13 -5.60
C SER A 420 -35.00 12.97 -4.42
N PRO A 421 -36.32 12.80 -4.67
CA PRO A 421 -37.28 12.51 -3.64
C PRO A 421 -37.18 11.06 -3.09
N ASN A 422 -36.43 10.19 -3.77
CA ASN A 422 -36.25 8.81 -3.39
C ASN A 422 -35.42 8.65 -2.11
N SER A 423 -35.54 7.50 -1.47
CA SER A 423 -34.74 7.16 -0.27
C SER A 423 -34.06 5.84 -0.43
N ALA A 424 -32.82 5.76 0.09
CA ALA A 424 -32.09 4.52 0.14
C ALA A 424 -32.79 3.49 1.03
N SER A 425 -32.65 2.21 0.72
CA SER A 425 -33.19 1.11 1.54
C SER A 425 -32.40 0.99 2.87
N GLN A 426 -32.87 0.10 3.73
CA GLN A 426 -32.04 -0.37 4.83
C GLN A 426 -30.90 -1.24 4.29
N SER A 427 -29.76 -1.21 4.99
CA SER A 427 -28.59 -2.02 4.66
C SER A 427 -28.89 -3.52 4.77
N TYR A 428 -28.59 -4.29 3.71
CA TYR A 428 -28.75 -5.74 3.64
C TYR A 428 -27.42 -6.42 3.31
N PRO A 429 -27.25 -7.74 3.58
CA PRO A 429 -26.04 -8.44 3.19
C PRO A 429 -25.88 -8.46 1.67
N GLN A 430 -24.72 -8.02 1.15
CA GLN A 430 -24.36 -8.21 -0.25
C GLN A 430 -23.32 -9.30 -0.42
N LEU A 431 -22.45 -9.50 0.58
CA LEU A 431 -21.44 -10.56 0.58
C LEU A 431 -21.28 -11.14 1.98
N ASP A 432 -21.26 -12.47 2.05
CA ASP A 432 -20.85 -13.25 3.22
C ASP A 432 -19.90 -14.35 2.70
N ALA A 433 -18.60 -14.21 2.97
CA ALA A 433 -17.59 -15.08 2.44
C ALA A 433 -16.70 -15.64 3.56
N TRP A 434 -16.59 -16.97 3.60
CA TRP A 434 -15.67 -17.70 4.47
C TRP A 434 -14.52 -18.28 3.64
N GLN A 435 -13.33 -18.04 4.09
CA GLN A 435 -12.12 -18.61 3.55
C GLN A 435 -11.39 -19.37 4.66
N VAL A 436 -11.27 -20.67 4.52
CA VAL A 436 -10.47 -21.51 5.41
C VAL A 436 -9.28 -22.07 4.63
N SER A 437 -8.11 -22.08 5.22
CA SER A 437 -6.91 -22.53 4.54
C SER A 437 -5.98 -23.32 5.44
N LEU A 438 -5.30 -24.29 4.82
CA LEU A 438 -4.14 -24.99 5.36
C LEU A 438 -2.92 -24.65 4.49
N PHE A 439 -1.80 -24.30 5.09
CA PHE A 439 -0.59 -23.97 4.35
C PHE A 439 0.64 -24.63 4.95
N ALA A 440 1.58 -24.94 4.07
CA ALA A 440 2.87 -25.49 4.45
C ALA A 440 3.95 -25.00 3.50
N SER A 441 5.13 -24.73 4.02
CA SER A 441 6.31 -24.43 3.22
C SER A 441 7.59 -24.90 3.89
N ASP A 442 8.57 -25.26 3.08
CA ASP A 442 9.91 -25.58 3.52
C ASP A 442 10.93 -24.78 2.69
N LYS A 443 11.80 -24.07 3.38
CA LYS A 443 12.98 -23.46 2.80
C LYS A 443 14.18 -24.38 3.08
N ILE A 444 14.54 -25.16 2.08
CA ILE A 444 15.61 -26.15 2.12
C ILE A 444 16.91 -25.50 1.67
N SER A 445 17.93 -25.46 2.53
CA SER A 445 19.26 -24.98 2.19
C SER A 445 20.22 -26.14 1.99
N LEU A 446 20.90 -26.16 0.82
CA LEU A 446 21.96 -27.10 0.47
C LEU A 446 23.30 -26.37 0.43
N GLY A 447 24.11 -26.58 1.46
CA GLY A 447 25.33 -25.81 1.68
C GLY A 447 25.03 -24.31 1.90
N GLU A 448 25.95 -23.45 1.43
CA GLU A 448 25.85 -22.00 1.59
C GLU A 448 25.27 -21.29 0.35
N HIS A 449 25.22 -21.98 -0.78
CA HIS A 449 24.94 -21.37 -2.08
C HIS A 449 23.52 -21.59 -2.59
N TRP A 450 22.87 -22.70 -2.23
CA TRP A 450 21.60 -23.07 -2.81
C TRP A 450 20.49 -23.15 -1.78
N GLN A 451 19.34 -22.59 -2.13
CA GLN A 451 18.11 -22.73 -1.35
C GLN A 451 16.94 -23.03 -2.30
N VAL A 452 16.08 -23.93 -1.88
CA VAL A 452 14.80 -24.22 -2.55
C VAL A 452 13.70 -23.86 -1.58
N LEU A 453 12.77 -23.01 -1.99
CA LEU A 453 11.50 -22.80 -1.30
C LEU A 453 10.44 -23.61 -2.01
N ALA A 454 9.81 -24.53 -1.31
CA ALA A 454 8.69 -25.31 -1.82
C ALA A 454 7.55 -25.26 -0.82
N GLY A 455 6.34 -25.01 -1.31
CA GLY A 455 5.18 -24.98 -0.46
C GLY A 455 3.89 -24.74 -1.23
N GLY A 456 2.82 -24.59 -0.48
CA GLY A 456 1.53 -24.29 -1.03
C GLY A 456 0.47 -24.09 0.05
N ARG A 457 -0.68 -23.65 -0.41
CA ARG A 457 -1.85 -23.41 0.41
C ARG A 457 -3.05 -24.09 -0.22
N GLN A 458 -3.76 -24.88 0.57
CA GLN A 458 -5.10 -25.34 0.24
C GLN A 458 -6.11 -24.33 0.76
N VAL A 459 -6.92 -23.76 -0.14
CA VAL A 459 -7.97 -22.79 0.18
C VAL A 459 -9.33 -23.42 -0.04
N LEU A 460 -10.22 -23.30 0.93
CA LEU A 460 -11.64 -23.61 0.86
C LEU A 460 -12.39 -22.28 0.97
N LEU A 461 -13.01 -21.85 -0.13
CA LEU A 461 -13.80 -20.61 -0.22
C LEU A 461 -15.29 -20.99 -0.29
N ARG A 462 -16.10 -20.39 0.58
CA ARG A 462 -17.55 -20.45 0.56
C ARG A 462 -18.10 -19.04 0.58
N GLN A 463 -18.84 -18.68 -0.46
CA GLN A 463 -19.36 -17.33 -0.65
C GLN A 463 -20.85 -17.37 -0.90
N ARG A 464 -21.58 -16.43 -0.31
CA ARG A 464 -22.96 -16.06 -0.63
C ARG A 464 -22.98 -14.60 -1.02
N ALA A 465 -23.56 -14.29 -2.18
CA ALA A 465 -23.65 -12.94 -2.72
C ALA A 465 -25.09 -12.63 -3.13
N TRP A 466 -25.57 -11.46 -2.74
CA TRP A 466 -26.93 -10.98 -3.03
C TRP A 466 -26.87 -9.79 -3.96
N THR A 467 -27.73 -9.77 -4.98
CA THR A 467 -27.88 -8.65 -5.90
C THR A 467 -29.05 -7.73 -5.54
N SER A 468 -29.95 -8.19 -4.64
CA SER A 468 -31.09 -7.42 -4.14
C SER A 468 -31.42 -7.83 -2.70
N GLN A 469 -32.17 -6.97 -2.00
CA GLN A 469 -32.54 -7.18 -0.59
C GLN A 469 -33.36 -8.46 -0.38
N ASP A 470 -34.30 -8.74 -1.28
CA ASP A 470 -35.25 -9.86 -1.17
C ASP A 470 -34.85 -11.04 -2.07
N GLY A 471 -33.71 -10.97 -2.72
CA GLY A 471 -33.18 -11.97 -3.64
C GLY A 471 -32.54 -13.16 -2.93
N GLU A 472 -32.59 -14.33 -3.56
CA GLU A 472 -31.82 -15.49 -3.12
C GLU A 472 -30.32 -15.29 -3.43
N PRO A 473 -29.41 -15.65 -2.51
CA PRO A 473 -27.99 -15.48 -2.73
C PRO A 473 -27.44 -16.46 -3.76
N THR A 474 -26.62 -15.95 -4.64
CA THR A 474 -25.74 -16.80 -5.44
C THR A 474 -24.69 -17.43 -4.53
N ARG A 475 -24.50 -18.75 -4.65
CA ARG A 475 -23.53 -19.51 -3.85
C ARG A 475 -22.33 -19.91 -4.68
N THR A 476 -21.14 -19.67 -4.16
CA THR A 476 -19.87 -20.08 -4.76
C THR A 476 -19.06 -20.88 -3.76
N ASP A 477 -18.83 -22.15 -4.06
CA ASP A 477 -17.95 -23.04 -3.30
C ASP A 477 -16.75 -23.40 -4.18
N ARG A 478 -15.54 -23.15 -3.68
CA ARG A 478 -14.26 -23.45 -4.37
C ARG A 478 -13.28 -24.09 -3.41
N SER A 479 -12.56 -25.07 -3.94
CA SER A 479 -11.43 -25.71 -3.25
C SER A 479 -10.24 -25.67 -4.20
N LYS A 480 -9.17 -24.97 -3.83
CA LYS A 480 -8.00 -24.76 -4.68
C LYS A 480 -6.71 -24.96 -3.92
N PHE A 481 -5.76 -25.65 -4.57
CA PHE A 481 -4.38 -25.73 -4.13
C PHE A 481 -3.54 -24.67 -4.88
N LEU A 482 -2.85 -23.84 -4.13
CA LEU A 482 -2.05 -22.73 -4.62
C LEU A 482 -0.56 -23.03 -4.33
N PRO A 483 0.18 -23.58 -5.30
CA PRO A 483 1.59 -23.91 -5.13
C PRO A 483 2.48 -22.66 -5.20
N GLN A 484 3.62 -22.73 -4.49
CA GLN A 484 4.73 -21.81 -4.63
C GLN A 484 6.05 -22.59 -4.66
N LEU A 485 6.89 -22.28 -5.64
CA LEU A 485 8.22 -22.86 -5.79
C LEU A 485 9.22 -21.74 -6.07
N ALA A 486 10.38 -21.79 -5.44
CA ALA A 486 11.47 -20.89 -5.80
C ALA A 486 12.83 -21.57 -5.62
N LEU A 487 13.77 -21.19 -6.48
CA LEU A 487 15.18 -21.54 -6.39
C LEU A 487 15.99 -20.27 -6.13
N VAL A 488 16.86 -20.32 -5.15
CA VAL A 488 17.77 -19.23 -4.80
C VAL A 488 19.20 -19.71 -4.92
N TYR A 489 20.04 -18.92 -5.61
CA TYR A 489 21.46 -19.20 -5.77
C TYR A 489 22.30 -18.01 -5.26
N LYS A 490 23.20 -18.27 -4.33
CA LYS A 490 24.09 -17.28 -3.68
C LYS A 490 25.55 -17.61 -4.00
N PRO A 491 26.10 -17.12 -5.12
CA PRO A 491 27.52 -17.34 -5.45
C PRO A 491 28.46 -16.72 -4.43
N ALA A 492 28.03 -15.64 -3.77
CA ALA A 492 28.74 -14.96 -2.70
C ALA A 492 27.73 -14.33 -1.72
N ALA A 493 28.13 -14.07 -0.48
CA ALA A 493 27.28 -13.53 0.56
C ALA A 493 26.44 -12.27 0.15
N PRO A 494 27.00 -11.28 -0.60
CA PRO A 494 26.26 -10.09 -0.97
C PRO A 494 25.38 -10.25 -2.23
N LEU A 495 25.47 -11.37 -2.96
CA LEU A 495 24.82 -11.54 -4.26
C LEU A 495 23.86 -12.74 -4.24
N THR A 496 22.63 -12.50 -4.61
CA THR A 496 21.57 -13.51 -4.69
C THR A 496 20.91 -13.45 -6.05
N PHE A 497 20.77 -14.60 -6.70
CA PHE A 497 19.88 -14.82 -7.85
C PHE A 497 18.71 -15.69 -7.44
N TYR A 498 17.55 -15.49 -8.02
CA TYR A 498 16.39 -16.33 -7.77
C TYR A 498 15.51 -16.50 -9.00
N GLY A 499 14.76 -17.58 -9.00
CA GLY A 499 13.65 -17.82 -9.90
C GLY A 499 12.48 -18.36 -9.10
N SER A 500 11.26 -17.88 -9.36
CA SER A 500 10.07 -18.32 -8.64
C SER A 500 8.89 -18.53 -9.57
N TYR A 501 8.02 -19.45 -9.15
CA TYR A 501 6.71 -19.71 -9.70
C TYR A 501 5.69 -19.70 -8.57
N SER A 502 4.55 -19.05 -8.79
CA SER A 502 3.42 -19.11 -7.86
C SER A 502 2.09 -19.03 -8.59
N LYS A 503 1.08 -19.62 -7.95
CA LYS A 503 -0.31 -19.55 -8.36
C LYS A 503 -1.12 -18.93 -7.25
N ASP A 504 -2.09 -18.08 -7.61
CA ASP A 504 -2.97 -17.44 -6.63
C ASP A 504 -4.43 -17.52 -7.04
N LEU A 505 -5.32 -17.22 -6.09
CA LEU A 505 -6.77 -17.16 -6.25
C LEU A 505 -7.22 -15.76 -5.81
N SER A 506 -7.94 -15.03 -6.65
CA SER A 506 -8.65 -13.81 -6.27
C SER A 506 -10.16 -13.99 -6.38
N LEU A 507 -10.91 -13.16 -5.66
CA LEU A 507 -12.35 -13.05 -5.89
C LEU A 507 -12.57 -12.38 -7.24
N GLY A 508 -13.64 -12.76 -7.95
CA GLY A 508 -14.09 -12.01 -9.11
C GLY A 508 -14.65 -10.65 -8.70
N ASP A 509 -14.51 -9.67 -9.56
CA ASP A 509 -15.04 -8.33 -9.31
C ASP A 509 -16.57 -8.33 -9.33
N GLN A 510 -17.16 -7.33 -8.67
CA GLN A 510 -18.59 -7.09 -8.70
C GLN A 510 -18.98 -6.25 -9.90
N ALA A 511 -19.98 -6.69 -10.66
CA ALA A 511 -20.48 -5.94 -11.81
C ALA A 511 -21.00 -4.55 -11.37
N PRO A 512 -20.70 -3.48 -12.12
CA PRO A 512 -21.15 -2.13 -11.86
C PRO A 512 -22.67 -2.02 -11.77
N VAL A 513 -23.16 -1.01 -11.06
CA VAL A 513 -24.60 -0.73 -10.89
C VAL A 513 -25.34 -0.52 -12.21
N ARG A 514 -24.63 -0.12 -13.27
CA ARG A 514 -25.21 0.15 -14.60
C ARG A 514 -25.05 -1.00 -15.60
N ALA A 515 -24.36 -2.07 -15.25
CA ALA A 515 -24.22 -3.24 -16.10
C ALA A 515 -25.57 -4.00 -16.18
N SER A 516 -25.81 -4.71 -17.27
CA SER A 516 -26.98 -5.58 -17.41
C SER A 516 -27.08 -6.65 -16.30
N ASN A 517 -25.92 -7.05 -15.77
CA ASN A 517 -25.77 -7.97 -14.64
C ASN A 517 -25.37 -7.25 -13.34
N ALA A 518 -25.89 -6.04 -13.12
CA ALA A 518 -25.58 -5.19 -11.96
C ALA A 518 -25.48 -5.98 -10.64
N TYR A 519 -24.47 -5.64 -9.84
CA TYR A 519 -24.15 -6.24 -8.54
C TYR A 519 -23.79 -7.74 -8.55
N ALA A 520 -23.78 -8.41 -9.70
CA ALA A 520 -23.35 -9.80 -9.79
C ALA A 520 -21.84 -9.90 -9.51
N PHE A 521 -21.46 -10.83 -8.63
CA PHE A 521 -20.04 -11.18 -8.44
C PHE A 521 -19.61 -12.17 -9.52
N LEU A 522 -18.52 -11.85 -10.21
CA LEU A 522 -17.91 -12.76 -11.16
C LEU A 522 -17.26 -13.97 -10.45
N PRO A 523 -17.01 -15.07 -11.16
CA PRO A 523 -16.35 -16.24 -10.58
C PRO A 523 -14.93 -15.91 -10.07
N PRO A 524 -14.44 -16.59 -9.01
CA PRO A 524 -13.05 -16.43 -8.57
C PRO A 524 -12.03 -16.77 -9.65
N LEU A 525 -10.97 -15.99 -9.73
CA LEU A 525 -9.93 -16.02 -10.74
C LEU A 525 -8.69 -16.78 -10.26
N GLU A 526 -8.07 -17.58 -11.13
CA GLU A 526 -6.75 -18.16 -10.91
C GLU A 526 -5.70 -17.38 -11.70
N SER A 527 -4.63 -16.96 -11.02
CA SER A 527 -3.51 -16.24 -11.60
C SER A 527 -2.24 -17.05 -11.50
N ASN A 528 -1.35 -16.90 -12.50
CA ASN A 528 -0.03 -17.52 -12.50
C ASN A 528 1.04 -16.43 -12.64
N ALA A 529 2.13 -16.57 -11.89
CA ALA A 529 3.29 -15.70 -12.01
C ALA A 529 4.60 -16.48 -12.06
N TYR A 530 5.50 -15.97 -12.88
CA TYR A 530 6.90 -16.36 -12.96
C TYR A 530 7.75 -15.12 -12.75
N GLU A 531 8.78 -15.22 -11.93
CA GLU A 531 9.71 -14.12 -11.69
C GLU A 531 11.13 -14.66 -11.63
N VAL A 532 12.07 -13.96 -12.25
CA VAL A 532 13.51 -14.18 -12.07
C VAL A 532 14.14 -12.86 -11.64
N GLY A 533 15.11 -12.92 -10.73
CA GLY A 533 15.72 -11.69 -10.24
C GLY A 533 17.10 -11.87 -9.65
N ALA A 534 17.74 -10.72 -9.42
CA ALA A 534 19.01 -10.60 -8.75
C ALA A 534 18.96 -9.51 -7.69
N LYS A 535 19.65 -9.75 -6.58
CA LYS A 535 19.80 -8.79 -5.47
C LYS A 535 21.25 -8.71 -5.07
N TYR A 536 21.74 -7.50 -4.91
CA TYR A 536 23.13 -7.25 -4.54
C TYR A 536 23.23 -6.26 -3.38
N ASP A 537 23.93 -6.66 -2.34
CA ASP A 537 24.26 -5.82 -1.20
C ASP A 537 25.62 -5.17 -1.42
N TRP A 538 25.62 -3.92 -1.90
CA TRP A 538 26.86 -3.18 -2.12
C TRP A 538 27.39 -2.61 -0.81
N ALA A 539 28.53 -3.16 -0.38
CA ALA A 539 29.30 -2.71 0.80
C ALA A 539 28.45 -2.59 2.08
N ASN A 540 27.40 -3.38 2.23
CA ASN A 540 26.45 -3.34 3.36
C ASN A 540 25.77 -1.96 3.56
N ARG A 541 25.71 -1.14 2.50
CA ARG A 541 25.19 0.23 2.51
C ARG A 541 24.03 0.44 1.55
N LEU A 542 24.07 -0.17 0.38
CA LEU A 542 23.08 -0.01 -0.69
C LEU A 542 22.63 -1.38 -1.19
N THR A 543 21.33 -1.59 -1.24
CA THR A 543 20.73 -2.77 -1.88
C THR A 543 20.35 -2.43 -3.30
N LEU A 544 20.85 -3.19 -4.27
CA LEU A 544 20.46 -3.14 -5.68
C LEU A 544 19.58 -4.35 -5.99
N THR A 545 18.52 -4.14 -6.74
CA THR A 545 17.60 -5.20 -7.15
C THR A 545 17.28 -5.10 -8.64
N ALA A 546 17.15 -6.25 -9.29
CA ALA A 546 16.62 -6.36 -10.64
C ALA A 546 15.69 -7.57 -10.70
N ALA A 547 14.54 -7.43 -11.33
CA ALA A 547 13.58 -8.51 -11.52
C ALA A 547 12.95 -8.44 -12.92
N ALA A 548 12.69 -9.59 -13.52
CA ALA A 548 11.85 -9.73 -14.69
C ALA A 548 10.70 -10.68 -14.35
N PHE A 549 9.49 -10.32 -14.72
CA PHE A 549 8.31 -11.08 -14.37
C PHE A 549 7.33 -11.23 -15.53
N THR A 550 6.50 -12.26 -15.44
CA THR A 550 5.27 -12.43 -16.23
C THR A 550 4.15 -12.88 -15.30
N ILE A 551 3.02 -12.17 -15.33
CA ILE A 551 1.83 -12.49 -14.55
C ILE A 551 0.64 -12.54 -15.50
N SER A 552 -0.22 -13.54 -15.36
CA SER A 552 -1.43 -13.70 -16.17
C SER A 552 -2.62 -14.06 -15.30
N LYS A 553 -3.76 -13.40 -15.55
CA LYS A 553 -5.07 -13.71 -14.96
C LYS A 553 -6.17 -13.69 -16.03
N PRO A 554 -7.36 -14.27 -15.80
CA PRO A 554 -8.54 -13.99 -16.61
C PRO A 554 -8.83 -12.49 -16.67
N PHE A 555 -9.32 -12.01 -17.82
CA PHE A 555 -9.63 -10.60 -18.05
C PHE A 555 -11.09 -10.33 -17.70
N GLU A 556 -11.33 -9.29 -16.88
CA GLU A 556 -12.65 -8.81 -16.48
C GLU A 556 -12.85 -7.43 -17.10
N PHE A 557 -13.97 -7.23 -17.78
CA PHE A 557 -14.21 -5.99 -18.50
C PHE A 557 -15.70 -5.79 -18.86
N ALA A 558 -16.07 -4.55 -19.18
CA ALA A 558 -17.36 -4.18 -19.72
C ALA A 558 -17.46 -4.61 -21.20
N GLN A 559 -18.15 -5.71 -21.48
CA GLN A 559 -18.37 -6.18 -22.85
C GLN A 559 -19.58 -5.46 -23.45
N PRO A 560 -19.41 -4.63 -24.49
CA PRO A 560 -20.53 -4.00 -25.19
C PRO A 560 -21.54 -5.05 -25.72
N ASP A 561 -22.82 -4.79 -25.55
CA ASP A 561 -23.91 -5.64 -26.03
C ASP A 561 -25.15 -4.83 -26.41
N SER A 562 -26.24 -5.53 -26.76
CA SER A 562 -27.52 -4.93 -27.17
C SER A 562 -28.54 -4.83 -26.01
N THR A 563 -28.13 -4.99 -24.77
CA THR A 563 -29.00 -4.77 -23.62
C THR A 563 -29.30 -3.30 -23.42
N ASP A 564 -30.34 -2.96 -22.67
CA ASP A 564 -30.68 -1.56 -22.33
C ASP A 564 -29.53 -0.85 -21.57
N ALA A 565 -28.71 -1.62 -20.86
CA ALA A 565 -27.51 -1.14 -20.18
C ALA A 565 -26.35 -0.84 -21.15
N GLY A 566 -26.40 -1.39 -22.38
CA GLY A 566 -25.37 -1.27 -23.40
C GLY A 566 -24.14 -2.15 -23.20
N TYR A 567 -24.02 -2.83 -22.04
CA TYR A 567 -22.95 -3.77 -21.75
C TYR A 567 -23.29 -4.76 -20.64
N THR A 568 -22.59 -5.87 -20.67
CA THR A 568 -22.51 -6.85 -19.56
C THR A 568 -21.08 -6.91 -19.03
N PHE A 569 -20.90 -6.88 -17.72
CA PHE A 569 -19.57 -7.05 -17.11
C PHE A 569 -19.23 -8.54 -17.09
N VAL A 570 -18.16 -8.91 -17.75
CA VAL A 570 -17.81 -10.32 -18.01
C VAL A 570 -16.38 -10.65 -17.62
N GLN A 571 -16.14 -11.95 -17.37
CA GLN A 571 -14.82 -12.55 -17.24
C GLN A 571 -14.57 -13.40 -18.49
N ARG A 572 -13.71 -12.91 -19.40
CA ARG A 572 -13.43 -13.59 -20.67
C ARG A 572 -12.02 -13.31 -21.16
N GLY A 573 -11.37 -14.35 -21.71
CA GLY A 573 -9.99 -14.23 -22.15
C GLY A 573 -9.01 -14.13 -20.99
N ARG A 574 -7.92 -13.44 -21.21
CA ARG A 574 -6.85 -13.24 -20.21
C ARG A 574 -6.17 -11.89 -20.39
N GLU A 575 -5.69 -11.36 -19.32
CA GLU A 575 -4.72 -10.27 -19.33
C GLU A 575 -3.35 -10.80 -18.88
N ARG A 576 -2.29 -10.30 -19.53
CA ARG A 576 -0.92 -10.67 -19.27
C ARG A 576 -0.04 -9.44 -19.15
N HIS A 577 0.72 -9.37 -18.07
CA HIS A 577 1.68 -8.31 -17.80
C HIS A 577 3.09 -8.89 -17.75
N ASP A 578 3.93 -8.46 -18.68
CA ASP A 578 5.36 -8.75 -18.73
C ASP A 578 6.13 -7.50 -18.30
N GLY A 579 7.12 -7.60 -17.43
CA GLY A 579 7.83 -6.41 -16.99
C GLY A 579 9.23 -6.65 -16.46
N ILE A 580 9.97 -5.53 -16.36
CA ILE A 580 11.29 -5.45 -15.75
C ILE A 580 11.25 -4.35 -14.69
N GLU A 581 11.79 -4.65 -13.53
CA GLU A 581 11.93 -3.73 -12.41
C GLU A 581 13.40 -3.61 -12.01
N LEU A 582 13.84 -2.37 -11.75
CA LEU A 582 15.15 -2.09 -11.15
C LEU A 582 14.96 -1.27 -9.89
N GLY A 583 15.76 -1.54 -8.88
CA GLY A 583 15.71 -0.83 -7.59
C GLY A 583 17.10 -0.58 -7.01
N ALA A 584 17.25 0.57 -6.34
CA ALA A 584 18.41 0.90 -5.53
C ALA A 584 17.94 1.60 -4.27
N SER A 585 18.26 1.09 -3.08
CA SER A 585 17.81 1.66 -1.81
C SER A 585 18.89 1.58 -0.75
N GLY A 586 19.21 2.72 -0.14
CA GLY A 586 20.20 2.82 0.93
C GLY A 586 21.11 4.01 0.81
N ARG A 587 22.30 3.91 1.39
CA ARG A 587 23.29 4.97 1.46
C ARG A 587 24.34 4.81 0.37
N LEU A 588 24.33 5.73 -0.60
CA LEU A 588 25.26 5.75 -1.71
C LEU A 588 26.64 6.29 -1.25
N THR A 589 26.64 7.38 -0.49
CA THR A 589 27.84 7.94 0.16
C THR A 589 27.57 8.12 1.66
N GLU A 590 28.54 8.60 2.41
CA GLU A 590 28.31 8.90 3.85
C GLU A 590 27.25 9.97 4.09
N ARG A 591 26.99 10.82 3.10
CA ARG A 591 26.06 11.97 3.18
C ARG A 591 24.83 11.85 2.30
N LEU A 592 24.82 10.91 1.37
CA LEU A 592 23.72 10.76 0.41
C LEU A 592 23.07 9.39 0.55
N SER A 593 21.82 9.40 0.97
CA SER A 593 20.92 8.26 0.90
C SER A 593 19.98 8.42 -0.29
N LEU A 594 19.63 7.33 -0.95
CA LEU A 594 18.69 7.33 -2.07
C LEU A 594 17.77 6.12 -2.05
N ASN A 595 16.62 6.31 -2.71
CA ASN A 595 15.75 5.25 -3.15
C ASN A 595 15.34 5.57 -4.61
N ALA A 596 15.77 4.74 -5.52
CA ALA A 596 15.46 4.85 -6.94
C ALA A 596 14.79 3.57 -7.40
N THR A 597 13.69 3.68 -8.14
CA THR A 597 13.01 2.54 -8.75
C THR A 597 12.64 2.86 -10.19
N LEU A 598 12.66 1.83 -11.03
CA LEU A 598 12.23 1.88 -12.43
C LEU A 598 11.41 0.64 -12.72
N ALA A 599 10.28 0.81 -13.41
CA ALA A 599 9.44 -0.27 -13.88
C ALA A 599 9.07 -0.05 -15.35
N ALA A 600 9.37 -1.03 -16.19
CA ALA A 600 8.92 -1.11 -17.58
C ALA A 600 7.94 -2.26 -17.69
N ILE A 601 6.68 -1.99 -18.09
CA ILE A 601 5.59 -2.97 -18.08
C ILE A 601 4.87 -2.95 -19.42
N ARG A 602 4.64 -4.16 -19.97
CA ARG A 602 3.78 -4.40 -21.11
C ARG A 602 2.57 -5.21 -20.64
N ALA A 603 1.42 -4.55 -20.52
CA ALA A 603 0.17 -5.13 -20.10
C ALA A 603 -0.80 -5.22 -21.29
N ARG A 604 -1.36 -6.40 -21.59
CA ARG A 604 -2.25 -6.61 -22.73
C ARG A 604 -3.34 -7.62 -22.43
N ALA A 605 -4.52 -7.38 -23.03
CA ALA A 605 -5.63 -8.33 -23.08
C ALA A 605 -5.50 -9.25 -24.31
N TYR A 606 -5.88 -10.51 -24.13
CA TYR A 606 -5.86 -11.55 -25.16
C TYR A 606 -7.09 -12.45 -25.06
N ASP A 607 -7.55 -12.99 -26.17
CA ASP A 607 -8.66 -13.93 -26.26
C ASP A 607 -9.97 -13.35 -25.64
N SER A 608 -10.11 -12.01 -25.63
CA SER A 608 -11.26 -11.29 -25.06
C SER A 608 -12.55 -11.59 -25.81
N GLY A 609 -12.46 -11.95 -27.10
CA GLY A 609 -13.59 -12.11 -28.01
C GLY A 609 -14.25 -10.78 -28.41
N THR A 610 -13.63 -9.64 -28.02
CA THR A 610 -14.00 -8.30 -28.43
C THR A 610 -12.87 -7.73 -29.28
N PRO A 611 -13.01 -7.69 -30.64
CA PRO A 611 -11.90 -7.31 -31.51
C PRO A 611 -11.28 -5.93 -31.18
N ALA A 612 -12.09 -5.01 -30.65
CA ALA A 612 -11.63 -3.68 -30.27
C ALA A 612 -10.67 -3.70 -29.05
N TYR A 613 -10.65 -4.76 -28.25
CA TYR A 613 -9.81 -4.86 -27.05
C TYR A 613 -8.61 -5.79 -27.24
N GLU A 614 -8.66 -6.63 -28.30
CA GLU A 614 -7.69 -7.69 -28.55
C GLU A 614 -6.26 -7.15 -28.80
N GLY A 615 -5.33 -7.54 -27.95
CA GLY A 615 -3.92 -7.11 -28.03
C GLY A 615 -3.66 -5.66 -27.64
N HIS A 616 -4.67 -4.91 -27.19
CA HIS A 616 -4.50 -3.53 -26.74
C HIS A 616 -3.89 -3.47 -25.34
N GLN A 617 -3.32 -2.32 -25.01
CA GLN A 617 -2.76 -2.07 -23.69
C GLN A 617 -3.88 -1.89 -22.67
N VAL A 618 -3.76 -2.57 -21.55
CA VAL A 618 -4.67 -2.41 -20.40
C VAL A 618 -4.66 -0.94 -19.93
N ILE A 619 -5.83 -0.44 -19.57
CA ILE A 619 -6.04 0.93 -19.09
C ILE A 619 -5.10 1.24 -17.91
N ASN A 620 -4.68 2.49 -17.81
CA ASN A 620 -3.90 3.05 -16.71
C ASN A 620 -2.53 2.39 -16.44
N VAL A 621 -2.02 1.54 -17.32
CA VAL A 621 -0.70 0.92 -17.18
C VAL A 621 0.32 1.64 -18.05
N PRO A 622 1.17 2.55 -17.52
CA PRO A 622 2.20 3.21 -18.32
C PRO A 622 3.32 2.23 -18.68
N ALA A 623 3.83 2.32 -19.91
CA ALA A 623 4.92 1.46 -20.38
C ALA A 623 6.22 1.63 -19.58
N LEU A 624 6.44 2.80 -18.98
CA LEU A 624 7.64 3.11 -18.17
C LEU A 624 7.29 4.07 -17.06
N ARG A 625 7.73 3.75 -15.85
CA ARG A 625 7.76 4.66 -14.69
C ARG A 625 9.14 4.67 -14.05
N ALA A 626 9.47 5.79 -13.41
CA ALA A 626 10.67 5.92 -12.60
C ALA A 626 10.39 6.81 -11.39
N THR A 627 10.98 6.47 -10.26
CA THR A 627 10.98 7.32 -9.07
C THR A 627 12.39 7.44 -8.52
N LEU A 628 12.72 8.61 -8.01
CA LEU A 628 13.96 8.85 -7.30
C LEU A 628 13.67 9.71 -6.07
N ASN A 629 14.12 9.28 -4.91
CA ASN A 629 14.12 10.06 -3.69
C ASN A 629 15.53 10.11 -3.13
N ALA A 630 15.93 11.26 -2.60
CA ALA A 630 17.25 11.51 -2.06
C ALA A 630 17.19 12.29 -0.74
N ASP A 631 18.15 12.01 0.13
CA ASP A 631 18.39 12.69 1.40
C ASP A 631 19.89 12.99 1.48
N TYR A 632 20.24 14.28 1.53
CA TYR A 632 21.61 14.76 1.51
C TYR A 632 21.94 15.57 2.76
N ALA A 633 22.83 15.02 3.61
CA ALA A 633 23.35 15.71 4.78
C ALA A 633 24.33 16.82 4.35
N VAL A 634 23.98 18.08 4.62
CA VAL A 634 24.73 19.25 4.13
C VAL A 634 26.03 19.44 4.95
N PRO A 635 27.20 19.47 4.29
CA PRO A 635 28.47 19.70 4.98
C PRO A 635 28.51 21.05 5.71
N GLY A 636 29.02 21.07 6.92
CA GLY A 636 29.16 22.30 7.71
C GLY A 636 27.90 22.80 8.38
N LEU A 637 26.75 22.13 8.16
CA LEU A 637 25.45 22.43 8.81
C LEU A 637 24.94 21.18 9.54
N PRO A 638 25.43 20.88 10.75
CA PRO A 638 25.02 19.69 11.49
C PRO A 638 23.52 19.66 11.73
N GLY A 639 22.89 18.52 11.43
CA GLY A 639 21.45 18.31 11.59
C GLY A 639 20.59 18.89 10.46
N PHE A 640 21.18 19.49 9.42
CA PHE A 640 20.46 19.99 8.26
C PHE A 640 20.63 19.06 7.06
N ASP A 641 19.51 18.58 6.53
CA ASP A 641 19.44 17.70 5.37
C ASP A 641 18.56 18.33 4.29
N LEU A 642 18.99 18.19 3.03
CA LEU A 642 18.19 18.49 1.85
C LEU A 642 17.51 17.22 1.36
N LEU A 643 16.22 17.33 1.06
CA LEU A 643 15.39 16.23 0.60
C LEU A 643 14.92 16.51 -0.84
N GLY A 644 14.87 15.47 -1.67
CA GLY A 644 14.39 15.61 -3.04
C GLY A 644 13.63 14.38 -3.51
N GLY A 645 12.69 14.60 -4.41
CA GLY A 645 11.91 13.56 -5.06
C GLY A 645 11.68 13.86 -6.54
N LEU A 646 11.68 12.82 -7.37
CA LEU A 646 11.32 12.89 -8.79
C LEU A 646 10.44 11.69 -9.12
N GLU A 647 9.36 11.98 -9.82
CA GLU A 647 8.43 10.98 -10.33
C GLU A 647 8.26 11.19 -11.84
N TYR A 648 8.43 10.12 -12.60
CA TYR A 648 8.20 10.07 -14.05
C TYR A 648 7.19 8.99 -14.37
N SER A 649 6.26 9.30 -15.27
CA SER A 649 5.35 8.34 -15.88
C SER A 649 5.26 8.59 -17.37
N ALA A 650 5.43 7.57 -18.19
CA ALA A 650 5.11 7.60 -19.62
C ALA A 650 3.59 7.77 -19.83
N SER A 651 3.19 8.08 -21.05
CA SER A 651 1.76 8.12 -21.42
C SER A 651 1.11 6.76 -21.21
N ARG A 652 -0.19 6.76 -20.93
CA ARG A 652 -0.99 5.57 -20.69
C ARG A 652 -2.30 5.59 -21.45
N THR A 653 -2.89 4.44 -21.66
CA THR A 653 -4.19 4.27 -22.30
C THR A 653 -5.30 4.63 -21.32
N ALA A 654 -6.36 5.25 -21.80
CA ALA A 654 -7.50 5.72 -21.01
C ALA A 654 -8.84 5.12 -21.45
N ASN A 655 -8.86 4.25 -22.45
CA ASN A 655 -10.02 3.45 -22.85
C ASN A 655 -9.57 2.10 -23.39
N GLU A 656 -10.48 1.12 -23.42
CA GLU A 656 -10.18 -0.27 -23.80
C GLU A 656 -9.73 -0.42 -25.25
N GLU A 657 -10.23 0.44 -26.16
CA GLU A 657 -9.84 0.42 -27.56
C GLU A 657 -8.43 0.99 -27.80
N GLY A 658 -7.80 1.57 -26.78
CA GLY A 658 -6.47 2.19 -26.88
C GLY A 658 -6.42 3.46 -27.72
N SER A 659 -7.57 4.03 -28.10
CA SER A 659 -7.69 5.24 -28.92
C SER A 659 -7.44 6.51 -28.12
N ALA A 660 -7.77 6.54 -26.82
CA ALA A 660 -7.52 7.64 -25.90
C ALA A 660 -6.24 7.42 -25.10
N ARG A 661 -5.43 8.48 -24.95
CA ARG A 661 -4.19 8.42 -24.18
C ARG A 661 -4.03 9.64 -23.28
N VAL A 662 -3.73 9.38 -22.01
CA VAL A 662 -3.29 10.40 -21.06
C VAL A 662 -1.81 10.69 -21.29
N PRO A 663 -1.41 11.97 -21.43
CA PRO A 663 0.00 12.34 -21.63
C PRO A 663 0.90 11.91 -20.47
N GLY A 664 2.16 11.59 -20.79
CA GLY A 664 3.19 11.35 -19.76
C GLY A 664 3.55 12.63 -19.02
N TRP A 665 4.09 12.45 -17.81
CA TRP A 665 4.44 13.57 -16.95
C TRP A 665 5.72 13.30 -16.14
N ILE A 666 6.30 14.39 -15.65
CA ILE A 666 7.38 14.41 -14.68
C ILE A 666 7.05 15.42 -13.60
N VAL A 667 7.19 15.04 -12.35
CA VAL A 667 6.98 15.88 -11.17
C VAL A 667 8.22 15.85 -10.29
N VAL A 668 8.64 17.01 -9.83
CA VAL A 668 9.77 17.17 -8.91
C VAL A 668 9.25 17.66 -7.58
N ASN A 669 9.70 17.02 -6.51
CA ASN A 669 9.41 17.38 -5.13
C ASN A 669 10.72 17.78 -4.44
N ALA A 670 10.67 18.68 -3.47
CA ALA A 670 11.85 19.11 -2.73
C ALA A 670 11.50 19.39 -1.27
N GLY A 671 12.47 19.25 -0.40
CA GLY A 671 12.28 19.50 1.03
C GLY A 671 13.56 19.77 1.78
N ALA A 672 13.41 20.02 3.07
CA ALA A 672 14.51 20.13 4.01
C ALA A 672 14.09 19.62 5.39
N ARG A 673 15.05 19.05 6.11
CA ARG A 673 14.90 18.64 7.50
C ARG A 673 15.98 19.31 8.32
N TYR A 674 15.61 19.89 9.45
CA TYR A 674 16.55 20.42 10.42
C TYR A 674 16.28 19.83 11.80
N SER A 675 17.25 19.14 12.36
CA SER A 675 17.19 18.54 13.67
C SER A 675 18.21 19.20 14.61
N THR A 676 17.73 19.70 15.76
CA THR A 676 18.56 20.35 16.78
C THR A 676 18.11 19.93 18.17
N LYS A 677 18.77 20.47 19.20
CA LYS A 677 18.34 20.31 20.60
C LYS A 677 17.96 21.66 21.18
N LEU A 678 16.81 21.72 21.84
CA LEU A 678 16.31 22.87 22.59
C LEU A 678 16.06 22.43 24.03
N GLY A 679 16.77 22.99 24.99
CA GLY A 679 16.66 22.60 26.39
C GLY A 679 17.01 21.11 26.68
N GLY A 680 17.88 20.51 25.87
CA GLY A 680 18.23 19.09 25.97
C GLY A 680 17.33 18.13 25.16
N HIS A 681 16.18 18.56 24.72
CA HIS A 681 15.19 17.82 23.97
C HIS A 681 15.40 18.00 22.46
N ARG A 682 15.13 16.96 21.67
CA ARG A 682 15.26 17.04 20.21
C ARG A 682 14.08 17.82 19.62
N VAL A 683 14.39 18.73 18.71
CA VAL A 683 13.42 19.42 17.85
C VAL A 683 13.75 19.12 16.41
N THR A 684 12.77 18.67 15.63
CA THR A 684 12.93 18.42 14.20
C THR A 684 11.91 19.22 13.42
N ALA A 685 12.38 20.18 12.63
CA ALA A 685 11.56 20.91 11.66
C ALA A 685 11.68 20.26 10.28
N ARG A 686 10.56 20.13 9.56
CA ARG A 686 10.50 19.56 8.21
C ARG A 686 9.72 20.48 7.29
N LEU A 687 10.25 20.72 6.11
CA LEU A 687 9.57 21.35 4.99
C LEU A 687 9.56 20.37 3.83
N TRP A 688 8.41 20.18 3.20
CA TRP A 688 8.27 19.41 1.98
C TRP A 688 7.38 20.13 1.00
N VAL A 689 7.78 20.21 -0.26
CA VAL A 689 7.03 20.84 -1.35
C VAL A 689 6.76 19.79 -2.42
N ASP A 690 5.51 19.42 -2.55
CA ASP A 690 5.03 18.58 -3.66
C ASP A 690 4.84 19.43 -4.91
N ASN A 691 5.16 18.84 -6.08
CA ASN A 691 5.02 19.48 -7.39
C ASN A 691 5.67 20.88 -7.42
N LEU A 692 6.97 20.94 -7.12
CA LEU A 692 7.76 22.17 -6.95
C LEU A 692 7.56 23.19 -8.09
N PHE A 693 7.45 22.70 -9.33
CA PHE A 693 7.29 23.54 -10.53
C PHE A 693 5.84 23.83 -10.89
N ASN A 694 4.88 23.43 -10.04
CA ASN A 694 3.44 23.61 -10.25
C ASN A 694 2.95 23.10 -11.59
N ARG A 695 3.45 21.94 -12.02
CA ARG A 695 3.08 21.34 -13.29
C ARG A 695 1.63 20.88 -13.25
N TYR A 696 0.86 21.23 -14.27
CA TYR A 696 -0.44 20.63 -14.56
C TYR A 696 -0.24 19.29 -15.26
N TYR A 697 -0.89 18.24 -14.78
CA TYR A 697 -0.81 16.90 -15.38
C TYR A 697 -2.01 16.05 -14.98
N TRP A 698 -2.37 15.14 -15.83
CA TRP A 698 -3.29 14.07 -15.51
C TRP A 698 -2.52 12.97 -14.78
N ARG A 699 -2.87 12.72 -13.52
CA ARG A 699 -2.14 11.80 -12.66
C ARG A 699 -2.38 10.35 -13.06
N ASP A 700 -3.64 9.99 -13.30
CA ASP A 700 -4.08 8.63 -13.64
C ASP A 700 -5.28 8.66 -14.60
N ALA A 701 -5.57 7.49 -15.17
CA ALA A 701 -6.74 7.20 -15.99
C ALA A 701 -7.34 5.89 -15.43
N GLY A 702 -7.67 5.91 -14.14
CA GLY A 702 -8.07 4.71 -13.42
C GLY A 702 -9.40 4.17 -13.86
N GLU A 703 -9.59 2.90 -13.58
CA GLU A 703 -10.84 2.19 -13.76
C GLU A 703 -11.30 1.63 -12.42
N LEU A 704 -12.57 1.80 -12.10
CA LEU A 704 -13.19 1.17 -10.96
C LEU A 704 -14.41 0.40 -11.44
N GLN A 705 -14.35 -0.92 -11.32
CA GLN A 705 -15.45 -1.81 -11.72
C GLN A 705 -15.95 -1.56 -13.16
N GLY A 706 -15.05 -1.30 -14.11
CA GLY A 706 -15.39 -1.01 -15.51
C GLY A 706 -15.68 0.46 -15.83
N ASP A 707 -15.77 1.32 -14.82
CA ASP A 707 -15.99 2.77 -15.02
C ASP A 707 -14.65 3.52 -15.06
N ALA A 708 -14.38 4.22 -16.16
CA ALA A 708 -13.14 4.96 -16.35
C ALA A 708 -13.21 6.38 -15.79
N TYR A 709 -12.18 6.77 -15.02
CA TYR A 709 -12.04 8.09 -14.42
C TYR A 709 -10.68 8.70 -14.70
N LEU A 710 -10.64 10.02 -14.84
CA LEU A 710 -9.42 10.80 -15.01
C LEU A 710 -9.24 11.72 -13.80
N PHE A 711 -8.08 11.68 -13.16
CA PHE A 711 -7.76 12.56 -12.04
C PHE A 711 -6.57 13.47 -12.36
N ILE A 712 -6.77 14.76 -12.12
CA ILE A 712 -5.71 15.76 -12.24
C ILE A 712 -4.79 15.65 -11.03
N GLY A 713 -3.48 15.72 -11.25
CA GLY A 713 -2.49 15.74 -10.18
C GLY A 713 -2.56 17.01 -9.34
N ALA A 714 -2.29 16.90 -8.04
CA ALA A 714 -2.31 18.03 -7.14
C ALA A 714 -1.35 19.13 -7.59
N PRO A 715 -1.75 20.42 -7.56
CA PRO A 715 -0.86 21.54 -7.80
C PRO A 715 0.15 21.67 -6.66
N ARG A 716 1.16 22.54 -6.84
CA ARG A 716 2.20 22.77 -5.83
C ARG A 716 1.59 22.99 -4.44
N THR A 717 2.05 22.20 -3.47
CA THR A 717 1.62 22.27 -2.09
C THR A 717 2.85 22.17 -1.18
N ALA A 718 3.08 23.19 -0.36
CA ALA A 718 4.13 23.18 0.65
C ALA A 718 3.55 22.73 1.99
N ARG A 719 4.25 21.83 2.69
CA ARG A 719 3.91 21.34 4.03
C ARG A 719 5.05 21.64 4.98
N PHE A 720 4.73 22.11 6.16
CA PHE A 720 5.70 22.37 7.23
C PHE A 720 5.25 21.68 8.51
N SER A 721 6.18 21.06 9.22
CA SER A 721 5.90 20.46 10.53
C SER A 721 7.07 20.62 11.48
N VAL A 722 6.76 20.63 12.78
CA VAL A 722 7.73 20.62 13.87
C VAL A 722 7.37 19.47 14.81
N THR A 723 8.36 18.62 15.09
CA THR A 723 8.27 17.57 16.10
C THR A 723 9.17 17.94 17.28
N TYR A 724 8.62 17.86 18.49
CA TYR A 724 9.33 18.06 19.75
C TYR A 724 9.32 16.76 20.54
N ASP A 725 10.52 16.20 20.80
CA ASP A 725 10.72 14.99 21.62
C ASP A 725 11.08 15.41 23.05
N PHE A 726 10.33 14.93 24.09
CA PHE A 726 10.48 15.33 25.49
C PHE A 726 10.56 14.17 26.49
#